data_f41b0a8789f1c13a1e6d220ad0688ef4
#
_entry.id   f41b0a8789f1c13a1e6d220ad0688ef4
#
_cell.length_a   1.000
_cell.length_b   1.000
_cell.length_c   1.000
_cell.angle_alpha   90.00
_cell.angle_beta   90.00
_cell.angle_gamma   90.00
#
_symmetry.space_group_name_H-M   'P 1'
#
loop_
_entity.id
_entity.type
_entity.pdbx_description
1 polymer ?
#
loop_
_entity_poly.entity_id
_entity_poly.type
_entity_poly.pdbx_seq_one_letter_code
_entity_poly.pdbx_strand_id
1 'polypeptide(L)'
;MTSLPTLASSNQHNLETYINRELSLLEFHKRVLAQAKDIEHPLLERLNFLIIFSRNLDEFFEIRVASLIQKISLMSQATGPEGLPLVEVLKQISKNAHEAVEEQYKILNYTLLPQLQGYGVHFIQHGDILEKHKEWIKEYFFKEVQPVVTPISLDPAHPFPRLVNKSLNFIVTLEGKDAFGRQIDLAIVPAPRSLPRLVKIPEHISGGAEHYILLSAIIHQHISDLFPGMKATGCHQFRVTRNADLTVSEDVEDLAAALKGELSSRRFGQAVRLEVAKKCPEEIANYLLEQFDLDAEHLYYVDGPVNLARFISNFDLPELRYKPYQQVLPQLLYTKKPIFDVLKAGDVLLHHPFDSFAPVIKFLREAAQDPNVLAIKQTLYRSGANSEIVQLLAEAARNGKEVTAVIELRARFDEESNIEVANVLQEAGAVVVYGIVGYKTHAKMILVVRREQDKIKRYVHLGTGNYHAVNAKIYTDFGLLTNDAEICEDVHKIFQELTGMGKMAKLKKLFHAPFTLHSQLLELIEQEIKNSLAVKKAHIIIKVNALTEPQLISALYKASQAGVKIDLIIRSICCLSPQVAGLSENIRVRSIVGRYLEHTRVYYFYNDGDTKVYCASADWMERNLFSRIETCFPIENKKLKKQVIEDGLNNYLKDNRQAWELQADGTWVQCHPKPEEELYIAQQHLMNLAG
;
A
#
# COMPACT_ATOMS: atom_id res chain seq x y z
N MET A 1 -18.40 33.73 -10.71
CA MET A 1 -18.85 33.75 -9.31
C MET A 1 -20.22 33.09 -9.25
N THR A 2 -20.28 31.78 -9.04
CA THR A 2 -21.50 31.04 -8.75
C THR A 2 -21.23 30.30 -7.44
N SER A 3 -21.97 30.71 -6.44
CA SER A 3 -21.91 30.23 -5.06
C SER A 3 -22.02 28.73 -4.98
N LEU A 4 -21.04 28.09 -4.31
CA LEU A 4 -21.15 26.75 -3.77
C LEU A 4 -22.40 26.65 -2.89
N PRO A 5 -23.23 25.60 -2.99
CA PRO A 5 -24.32 25.40 -2.07
C PRO A 5 -23.74 25.10 -0.68
N THR A 6 -24.05 25.95 0.26
CA THR A 6 -23.89 25.76 1.70
C THR A 6 -24.58 24.47 2.11
N LEU A 7 -23.82 23.43 2.46
CA LEU A 7 -24.30 22.26 3.21
C LEU A 7 -24.58 22.71 4.66
N ALA A 8 -25.76 23.22 4.88
CA ALA A 8 -26.31 23.41 6.21
C ALA A 8 -27.59 22.59 6.31
N SER A 9 -27.63 21.75 7.29
CA SER A 9 -28.72 21.25 8.12
C SER A 9 -28.92 19.75 8.19
N SER A 10 -28.80 19.26 9.42
CA SER A 10 -29.51 18.16 10.06
C SER A 10 -29.32 16.75 9.48
N ASN A 11 -28.20 16.14 9.83
CA ASN A 11 -28.22 14.74 10.22
C ASN A 11 -27.37 14.61 11.49
N GLN A 12 -28.03 14.61 12.64
CA GLN A 12 -27.49 13.99 13.85
C GLN A 12 -27.35 12.50 13.53
N HIS A 13 -26.28 12.12 12.82
CA HIS A 13 -25.85 10.73 12.77
C HIS A 13 -25.46 10.36 14.18
N ASN A 14 -26.06 9.30 14.73
CA ASN A 14 -25.67 8.71 16.00
C ASN A 14 -24.17 8.43 15.94
N LEU A 15 -23.39 9.22 16.66
CA LEU A 15 -21.92 9.20 16.67
C LEU A 15 -21.35 7.85 17.15
N GLU A 16 -22.17 7.05 17.84
CA GLU A 16 -21.85 5.70 18.35
C GLU A 16 -21.75 4.60 17.26
N THR A 17 -22.04 4.93 16.01
CA THR A 17 -22.15 3.94 14.91
C THR A 17 -21.00 4.02 13.90
N TYR A 18 -19.99 4.83 14.19
CA TYR A 18 -18.83 5.02 13.33
C TYR A 18 -17.55 4.55 14.02
N ILE A 19 -16.83 3.65 13.36
CA ILE A 19 -15.49 3.23 13.80
C ILE A 19 -14.47 4.27 13.32
N ASN A 20 -13.60 4.75 14.24
CA ASN A 20 -12.54 5.68 13.87
C ASN A 20 -11.62 5.10 12.81
N ARG A 21 -11.33 5.90 11.81
CA ARG A 21 -10.59 5.52 10.61
C ARG A 21 -9.15 5.10 10.90
N GLU A 22 -8.45 5.83 11.76
CA GLU A 22 -7.04 5.60 12.08
C GLU A 22 -6.90 4.36 12.98
N LEU A 23 -7.80 4.16 13.93
CA LEU A 23 -7.86 2.95 14.75
C LEU A 23 -8.21 1.71 13.90
N SER A 24 -9.16 1.85 12.98
CA SER A 24 -9.50 0.78 12.02
C SER A 24 -8.30 0.38 11.14
N LEU A 25 -7.47 1.35 10.73
CA LEU A 25 -6.24 1.06 9.97
C LEU A 25 -5.21 0.34 10.84
N LEU A 26 -5.07 0.71 12.10
CA LEU A 26 -4.15 0.05 13.02
C LEU A 26 -4.57 -1.40 13.29
N GLU A 27 -5.88 -1.67 13.39
CA GLU A 27 -6.41 -3.03 13.47
C GLU A 27 -6.08 -3.86 12.21
N PHE A 28 -6.05 -3.26 11.02
CA PHE A 28 -5.54 -3.95 9.83
C PHE A 28 -4.05 -4.30 9.97
N HIS A 29 -3.23 -3.40 10.49
CA HIS A 29 -1.81 -3.69 10.72
C HIS A 29 -1.62 -4.84 11.72
N LYS A 30 -2.45 -4.91 12.77
CA LYS A 30 -2.44 -6.05 13.71
C LYS A 30 -2.81 -7.37 13.04
N ARG A 31 -3.78 -7.39 12.09
CA ARG A 31 -4.11 -8.58 11.30
C ARG A 31 -2.94 -9.02 10.40
N VAL A 32 -2.16 -8.09 9.85
CA VAL A 32 -0.93 -8.39 9.13
C VAL A 32 0.12 -8.98 10.06
N LEU A 33 0.30 -8.42 11.27
CA LEU A 33 1.22 -8.97 12.27
C LEU A 33 0.81 -10.38 12.72
N ALA A 34 -0.49 -10.67 12.81
CA ALA A 34 -0.99 -11.99 13.16
C ALA A 34 -0.54 -13.10 12.17
N GLN A 35 -0.32 -12.74 10.89
CA GLN A 35 0.22 -13.69 9.91
C GLN A 35 1.65 -14.17 10.26
N ALA A 36 2.42 -13.36 10.98
CA ALA A 36 3.75 -13.76 11.47
C ALA A 36 3.70 -14.87 12.53
N LYS A 37 2.56 -15.05 13.21
CA LYS A 37 2.32 -16.13 14.19
C LYS A 37 1.77 -17.39 13.53
N ASP A 38 1.10 -17.27 12.37
CA ASP A 38 0.40 -18.37 11.73
C ASP A 38 1.40 -19.39 11.16
N ILE A 39 1.41 -20.60 11.74
CA ILE A 39 2.33 -21.69 11.38
C ILE A 39 2.06 -22.27 9.98
N GLU A 40 0.90 -22.03 9.40
CA GLU A 40 0.57 -22.45 8.04
C GLU A 40 1.38 -21.67 6.98
N HIS A 41 1.92 -20.53 7.35
CA HIS A 41 2.84 -19.80 6.47
C HIS A 41 4.28 -20.32 6.61
N PRO A 42 5.02 -20.46 5.50
CA PRO A 42 6.45 -20.77 5.54
C PRO A 42 7.22 -19.76 6.40
N LEU A 43 8.26 -20.21 7.07
CA LEU A 43 8.94 -19.43 8.12
C LEU A 43 9.49 -18.08 7.63
N LEU A 44 10.08 -18.00 6.42
CA LEU A 44 10.57 -16.75 5.86
C LEU A 44 9.43 -15.81 5.43
N GLU A 45 8.26 -16.34 5.11
CA GLU A 45 7.08 -15.52 4.83
C GLU A 45 6.49 -14.94 6.12
N ARG A 46 6.54 -15.67 7.22
CA ARG A 46 6.18 -15.15 8.56
C ARG A 46 7.09 -13.99 8.95
N LEU A 47 8.40 -14.12 8.72
CA LEU A 47 9.35 -13.02 8.90
C LEU A 47 9.03 -11.85 7.97
N ASN A 48 8.64 -12.12 6.72
CA ASN A 48 8.23 -11.09 5.76
C ASN A 48 6.96 -10.34 6.22
N PHE A 49 5.94 -11.01 6.75
CA PHE A 49 4.76 -10.37 7.33
C PHE A 49 5.12 -9.46 8.52
N LEU A 50 6.05 -9.87 9.36
CA LEU A 50 6.56 -9.04 10.47
C LEU A 50 7.26 -7.77 9.94
N ILE A 51 8.00 -7.86 8.84
CA ILE A 51 8.65 -6.71 8.17
C ILE A 51 7.60 -5.81 7.49
N ILE A 52 6.57 -6.41 6.86
CA ILE A 52 5.46 -5.65 6.26
C ILE A 52 4.73 -4.85 7.33
N PHE A 53 4.49 -5.44 8.52
CA PHE A 53 3.92 -4.71 9.65
C PHE A 53 4.74 -3.46 10.00
N SER A 54 6.09 -3.60 10.11
CA SER A 54 6.96 -2.44 10.37
C SER A 54 6.84 -1.35 9.30
N ARG A 55 6.79 -1.74 8.02
CA ARG A 55 6.64 -0.79 6.91
C ARG A 55 5.30 -0.09 6.92
N ASN A 56 4.23 -0.83 7.19
CA ASN A 56 2.89 -0.29 7.29
C ASN A 56 2.80 0.69 8.47
N LEU A 57 3.41 0.34 9.60
CA LEU A 57 3.43 1.21 10.78
C LEU A 57 4.27 2.47 10.52
N ASP A 58 5.39 2.36 9.82
CA ASP A 58 6.18 3.54 9.39
C ASP A 58 5.32 4.47 8.53
N GLU A 59 4.65 3.98 7.50
CA GLU A 59 3.77 4.80 6.64
C GLU A 59 2.60 5.40 7.44
N PHE A 60 2.05 4.65 8.37
CA PHE A 60 0.98 5.13 9.25
C PHE A 60 1.43 6.34 10.06
N PHE A 61 2.61 6.30 10.69
CA PHE A 61 3.16 7.43 11.44
C PHE A 61 3.55 8.59 10.52
N GLU A 62 4.23 8.32 9.40
CA GLU A 62 4.69 9.34 8.45
C GLU A 62 3.54 10.19 7.89
N ILE A 63 2.35 9.61 7.75
CA ILE A 63 1.25 10.23 7.03
C ILE A 63 0.04 10.48 7.92
N ARG A 64 -0.46 9.42 8.62
CA ARG A 64 -1.73 9.53 9.36
C ARG A 64 -1.57 10.19 10.70
N VAL A 65 -0.64 9.69 11.49
CA VAL A 65 -0.34 10.27 12.81
C VAL A 65 0.23 11.68 12.64
N ALA A 66 1.13 11.90 11.68
CA ALA A 66 1.65 13.22 11.35
C ALA A 66 0.53 14.22 11.01
N SER A 67 -0.42 13.83 10.15
CA SER A 67 -1.57 14.66 9.81
C SER A 67 -2.50 14.90 11.01
N LEU A 68 -2.66 13.91 11.90
CA LEU A 68 -3.45 14.04 13.12
C LEU A 68 -2.82 15.03 14.10
N ILE A 69 -1.52 14.91 14.36
CA ILE A 69 -0.75 15.84 15.21
C ILE A 69 -0.86 17.28 14.66
N GLN A 70 -0.71 17.45 13.35
CA GLN A 70 -0.84 18.75 12.71
C GLN A 70 -2.23 19.34 12.85
N LYS A 71 -3.29 18.53 12.75
CA LYS A 71 -4.67 18.99 12.98
C LYS A 71 -4.89 19.40 14.43
N ILE A 72 -4.38 18.63 15.39
CA ILE A 72 -4.47 18.94 16.83
C ILE A 72 -3.78 20.27 17.12
N SER A 73 -2.60 20.54 16.56
CA SER A 73 -1.88 21.80 16.76
C SER A 73 -2.61 23.02 16.21
N LEU A 74 -3.41 22.84 15.14
CA LEU A 74 -4.21 23.91 14.52
C LEU A 74 -5.59 24.08 15.15
N MET A 75 -6.20 22.99 15.62
CA MET A 75 -7.59 22.93 16.12
C MET A 75 -7.68 21.96 17.31
N SER A 76 -7.25 22.37 18.49
CA SER A 76 -7.16 21.50 19.69
C SER A 76 -8.47 20.85 20.14
N GLN A 77 -9.63 21.41 19.77
CA GLN A 77 -10.97 20.89 20.10
C GLN A 77 -11.63 20.14 18.92
N ALA A 78 -10.91 19.84 17.84
CA ALA A 78 -11.48 19.12 16.72
C ALA A 78 -11.88 17.69 17.11
N THR A 79 -13.05 17.25 16.62
CA THR A 79 -13.54 15.88 16.76
C THR A 79 -13.58 15.18 15.41
N GLY A 80 -13.42 13.86 15.42
CA GLY A 80 -13.65 13.02 14.24
C GLY A 80 -15.14 12.87 13.90
N PRO A 81 -15.47 12.21 12.78
CA PRO A 81 -16.86 11.88 12.42
C PRO A 81 -17.59 11.04 13.47
N GLU A 82 -16.84 10.24 14.24
CA GLU A 82 -17.32 9.43 15.36
C GLU A 82 -17.52 10.22 16.66
N GLY A 83 -17.25 11.52 16.66
CA GLY A 83 -17.43 12.41 17.81
C GLY A 83 -16.31 12.36 18.86
N LEU A 84 -15.26 11.56 18.65
CA LEU A 84 -14.13 11.50 19.56
C LEU A 84 -13.20 12.72 19.35
N PRO A 85 -12.70 13.34 20.45
CA PRO A 85 -11.64 14.34 20.35
C PRO A 85 -10.39 13.76 19.72
N LEU A 86 -9.75 14.49 18.80
CA LEU A 86 -8.55 13.99 18.09
C LEU A 86 -7.39 13.67 19.05
N VAL A 87 -7.29 14.37 20.17
CA VAL A 87 -6.31 14.07 21.23
C VAL A 87 -6.54 12.68 21.83
N GLU A 88 -7.81 12.32 22.07
CA GLU A 88 -8.15 10.99 22.59
C GLU A 88 -7.85 9.89 21.57
N VAL A 89 -8.12 10.15 20.29
CA VAL A 89 -7.74 9.24 19.19
C VAL A 89 -6.23 9.03 19.16
N LEU A 90 -5.42 10.10 19.31
CA LEU A 90 -3.97 9.99 19.34
C LEU A 90 -3.47 9.15 20.53
N LYS A 91 -4.04 9.32 21.71
CA LYS A 91 -3.72 8.48 22.88
C LYS A 91 -4.03 7.01 22.66
N GLN A 92 -5.20 6.70 22.07
CA GLN A 92 -5.57 5.33 21.75
C GLN A 92 -4.65 4.74 20.68
N ILE A 93 -4.24 5.50 19.66
CA ILE A 93 -3.26 5.10 18.65
C ILE A 93 -1.93 4.77 19.34
N SER A 94 -1.43 5.68 20.20
CA SER A 94 -0.16 5.48 20.91
C SER A 94 -0.18 4.19 21.71
N LYS A 95 -1.21 3.98 22.57
CA LYS A 95 -1.36 2.75 23.34
C LYS A 95 -1.36 1.50 22.48
N ASN A 96 -2.22 1.44 21.46
CA ASN A 96 -2.35 0.29 20.59
C ASN A 96 -1.08 0.02 19.76
N ALA A 97 -0.38 1.08 19.34
CA ALA A 97 0.86 0.95 18.59
C ALA A 97 2.02 0.42 19.47
N HIS A 98 2.11 0.88 20.74
CA HIS A 98 3.09 0.33 21.70
C HIS A 98 2.88 -1.16 21.94
N GLU A 99 1.63 -1.58 22.21
CA GLU A 99 1.28 -2.99 22.38
C GLU A 99 1.63 -3.83 21.15
N ALA A 100 1.34 -3.33 19.94
CA ALA A 100 1.62 -4.03 18.70
C ALA A 100 3.13 -4.11 18.40
N VAL A 101 3.92 -3.09 18.72
CA VAL A 101 5.39 -3.10 18.58
C VAL A 101 6.01 -4.07 19.58
N GLU A 102 5.55 -4.07 20.83
CA GLU A 102 6.01 -5.05 21.83
C GLU A 102 5.75 -6.49 21.37
N GLU A 103 4.54 -6.76 20.86
CA GLU A 103 4.16 -8.04 20.33
C GLU A 103 5.02 -8.44 19.11
N GLN A 104 5.30 -7.51 18.22
CA GLN A 104 6.19 -7.72 17.07
C GLN A 104 7.56 -8.23 17.49
N TYR A 105 8.18 -7.60 18.49
CA TYR A 105 9.51 -8.02 18.97
C TYR A 105 9.46 -9.33 19.78
N LYS A 106 8.34 -9.61 20.48
CA LYS A 106 8.11 -10.93 21.10
C LYS A 106 8.07 -12.04 20.03
N ILE A 107 7.32 -11.84 18.95
CA ILE A 107 7.25 -12.81 17.84
C ILE A 107 8.64 -13.01 17.22
N LEU A 108 9.37 -11.93 16.96
CA LEU A 108 10.72 -12.00 16.40
C LEU A 108 11.64 -12.83 17.28
N ASN A 109 11.80 -12.43 18.55
CA ASN A 109 12.81 -12.96 19.45
C ASN A 109 12.52 -14.37 19.97
N TYR A 110 11.24 -14.64 20.27
CA TYR A 110 10.86 -15.89 20.94
C TYR A 110 10.23 -16.93 20.00
N THR A 111 9.93 -16.55 18.76
CA THR A 111 9.33 -17.48 17.80
C THR A 111 10.16 -17.59 16.52
N LEU A 112 10.38 -16.51 15.79
CA LEU A 112 10.96 -16.58 14.44
C LEU A 112 12.47 -16.82 14.48
N LEU A 113 13.22 -16.08 15.27
CA LEU A 113 14.70 -16.26 15.35
C LEU A 113 15.09 -17.65 15.86
N PRO A 114 14.47 -18.22 16.93
CA PRO A 114 14.78 -19.58 17.36
C PRO A 114 14.43 -20.65 16.32
N GLN A 115 13.31 -20.48 15.59
CA GLN A 115 12.95 -21.41 14.53
C GLN A 115 13.94 -21.34 13.35
N LEU A 116 14.36 -20.14 12.94
CA LEU A 116 15.38 -19.94 11.90
C LEU A 116 16.72 -20.56 12.30
N GLN A 117 17.10 -20.42 13.58
CA GLN A 117 18.30 -21.06 14.12
C GLN A 117 18.22 -22.60 13.99
N GLY A 118 17.04 -23.19 14.19
CA GLY A 118 16.80 -24.62 13.96
C GLY A 118 17.03 -25.07 12.51
N TYR A 119 16.90 -24.17 11.55
CA TYR A 119 17.24 -24.38 10.12
C TYR A 119 18.67 -23.95 9.77
N GLY A 120 19.52 -23.68 10.77
CA GLY A 120 20.92 -23.28 10.56
C GLY A 120 21.13 -21.83 10.17
N VAL A 121 20.10 -20.98 10.28
CA VAL A 121 20.20 -19.52 10.03
C VAL A 121 20.40 -18.80 11.36
N HIS A 122 21.55 -18.20 11.56
CA HIS A 122 21.92 -17.53 12.79
C HIS A 122 22.09 -16.02 12.59
N PHE A 123 21.39 -15.24 13.42
CA PHE A 123 21.54 -13.79 13.46
C PHE A 123 22.37 -13.36 14.66
N ILE A 124 23.57 -12.87 14.40
CA ILE A 124 24.53 -12.46 15.43
C ILE A 124 24.26 -11.00 15.78
N GLN A 125 23.87 -10.77 17.02
CA GLN A 125 23.80 -9.44 17.64
C GLN A 125 25.10 -9.13 18.39
N HIS A 126 25.25 -7.87 18.86
CA HIS A 126 26.49 -7.46 19.55
C HIS A 126 26.87 -8.38 20.73
N GLY A 127 25.90 -8.84 21.53
CA GLY A 127 26.12 -9.75 22.66
C GLY A 127 26.48 -11.18 22.29
N ASP A 128 26.27 -11.59 21.03
CA ASP A 128 26.43 -12.97 20.56
C ASP A 128 27.70 -13.18 19.74
N ILE A 129 28.59 -12.16 19.68
CA ILE A 129 29.83 -12.21 18.91
C ILE A 129 30.81 -13.18 19.60
N LEU A 130 31.09 -14.30 18.95
CA LEU A 130 32.08 -15.29 19.41
C LEU A 130 33.50 -14.87 19.03
N GLU A 131 34.50 -15.42 19.75
CA GLU A 131 35.90 -15.14 19.51
C GLU A 131 36.32 -15.37 18.05
N LYS A 132 35.87 -16.46 17.44
CA LYS A 132 36.14 -16.81 16.03
C LYS A 132 35.66 -15.76 15.02
N HIS A 133 34.71 -14.91 15.38
CA HIS A 133 34.14 -13.88 14.49
C HIS A 133 34.93 -12.54 14.58
N LYS A 134 35.61 -12.29 15.69
CA LYS A 134 36.15 -10.96 16.02
C LYS A 134 37.15 -10.43 15.01
N GLU A 135 38.09 -11.28 14.55
CA GLU A 135 39.13 -10.85 13.62
C GLU A 135 38.51 -10.45 12.26
N TRP A 136 37.59 -11.26 11.75
CA TRP A 136 36.88 -10.96 10.52
C TRP A 136 36.00 -9.71 10.67
N ILE A 137 35.29 -9.55 11.79
CA ILE A 137 34.47 -8.36 12.06
C ILE A 137 35.34 -7.12 12.07
N LYS A 138 36.53 -7.17 12.70
CA LYS A 138 37.51 -6.10 12.73
C LYS A 138 38.00 -5.73 11.32
N GLU A 139 38.39 -6.74 10.51
CA GLU A 139 38.82 -6.51 9.13
C GLU A 139 37.70 -5.86 8.32
N TYR A 140 36.45 -6.39 8.42
CA TYR A 140 35.28 -5.85 7.73
C TYR A 140 35.00 -4.41 8.16
N PHE A 141 35.10 -4.11 9.47
CA PHE A 141 34.88 -2.77 9.98
C PHE A 141 35.88 -1.78 9.39
N PHE A 142 37.18 -2.05 9.48
CA PHE A 142 38.20 -1.11 8.99
C PHE A 142 38.19 -0.96 7.46
N LYS A 143 37.84 -2.01 6.72
CA LYS A 143 37.86 -1.98 5.26
C LYS A 143 36.58 -1.41 4.65
N GLU A 144 35.41 -1.77 5.18
CA GLU A 144 34.13 -1.46 4.54
C GLU A 144 33.30 -0.42 5.31
N VAL A 145 33.39 -0.40 6.65
CA VAL A 145 32.50 0.43 7.49
C VAL A 145 33.15 1.76 7.86
N GLN A 146 34.32 1.74 8.43
CA GLN A 146 35.03 2.96 8.91
C GLN A 146 35.18 4.01 7.81
N PRO A 147 35.55 3.69 6.55
CA PRO A 147 35.75 4.70 5.51
C PRO A 147 34.48 5.47 5.10
N VAL A 148 33.31 4.94 5.43
CA VAL A 148 32.00 5.53 5.04
C VAL A 148 31.17 6.04 6.22
N VAL A 149 31.67 5.88 7.45
CA VAL A 149 31.01 6.38 8.67
C VAL A 149 31.63 7.71 9.08
N THR A 150 30.77 8.69 9.38
CA THR A 150 31.23 10.00 9.88
C THR A 150 30.58 10.27 11.23
N PRO A 151 31.31 10.15 12.34
CA PRO A 151 30.84 10.57 13.65
C PRO A 151 30.63 12.10 13.71
N ILE A 152 29.60 12.53 14.40
CA ILE A 152 29.25 13.94 14.59
C ILE A 152 29.22 14.20 16.09
N SER A 153 30.17 14.99 16.59
CA SER A 153 30.16 15.43 17.99
C SER A 153 28.99 16.38 18.24
N LEU A 154 28.35 16.25 19.39
CA LEU A 154 27.28 17.16 19.83
C LEU A 154 27.93 18.23 20.72
N ASP A 155 27.86 19.46 20.26
CA ASP A 155 28.38 20.65 20.95
C ASP A 155 27.18 21.55 21.28
N PRO A 156 26.97 21.97 22.53
CA PRO A 156 25.87 22.86 22.90
C PRO A 156 25.84 24.20 22.13
N ALA A 157 26.97 24.61 21.52
CA ALA A 157 27.03 25.81 20.69
C ALA A 157 26.46 25.61 19.27
N HIS A 158 26.19 24.38 18.86
CA HIS A 158 25.69 24.07 17.53
C HIS A 158 24.33 23.35 17.60
N PRO A 159 23.46 23.56 16.59
CA PRO A 159 22.18 22.88 16.55
C PRO A 159 22.37 21.36 16.39
N PHE A 160 21.42 20.59 16.92
CA PHE A 160 21.42 19.15 16.76
C PHE A 160 21.42 18.76 15.26
N PRO A 161 22.19 17.76 14.84
CA PRO A 161 22.34 17.41 13.43
C PRO A 161 21.01 16.97 12.80
N ARG A 162 20.76 17.39 11.56
CA ARG A 162 19.58 16.97 10.80
C ARG A 162 19.71 15.53 10.35
N LEU A 163 19.08 14.62 11.08
CA LEU A 163 19.06 13.20 10.76
C LEU A 163 17.97 12.87 9.75
N VAL A 164 18.31 12.02 8.78
CA VAL A 164 17.41 11.60 7.70
C VAL A 164 16.28 10.73 8.26
N ASN A 165 15.05 10.93 7.75
CA ASN A 165 13.89 10.13 8.11
C ASN A 165 14.16 8.63 8.04
N LYS A 166 13.83 7.91 9.10
CA LYS A 166 14.01 6.44 9.27
C LYS A 166 15.45 5.95 9.11
N SER A 167 16.47 6.81 9.21
CA SER A 167 17.87 6.36 9.29
C SER A 167 18.15 5.73 10.64
N LEU A 168 18.97 4.67 10.64
CA LEU A 168 19.53 4.14 11.86
C LEU A 168 20.68 5.02 12.30
N ASN A 169 20.70 5.38 13.57
CA ASN A 169 21.76 6.18 14.18
C ASN A 169 22.15 5.57 15.53
N PHE A 170 23.32 5.92 15.98
CA PHE A 170 23.78 5.64 17.33
C PHE A 170 24.00 6.95 18.07
N ILE A 171 23.55 7.03 19.30
CA ILE A 171 24.00 8.05 20.24
C ILE A 171 25.06 7.41 21.12
N VAL A 172 26.22 8.07 21.20
CA VAL A 172 27.41 7.56 21.89
C VAL A 172 27.76 8.53 23.01
N THR A 173 27.86 8.01 24.22
CA THR A 173 28.41 8.76 25.37
C THR A 173 29.92 8.61 25.40
N LEU A 174 30.62 9.73 25.62
CA LEU A 174 32.05 9.83 25.52
C LEU A 174 32.65 10.41 26.79
N GLU A 175 33.84 9.96 27.14
CA GLU A 175 34.70 10.58 28.17
C GLU A 175 36.04 10.98 27.56
N GLY A 176 36.47 12.19 27.84
CA GLY A 176 37.75 12.69 27.37
C GLY A 176 37.66 14.01 26.63
N LYS A 177 38.74 14.37 25.97
CA LYS A 177 38.84 15.60 25.18
C LYS A 177 39.14 15.28 23.72
N ASP A 178 38.57 16.06 22.82
CA ASP A 178 38.90 15.96 21.40
C ASP A 178 40.32 16.47 21.09
N ALA A 179 40.74 16.38 19.83
CA ALA A 179 42.05 16.82 19.36
C ALA A 179 42.28 18.33 19.57
N PHE A 180 41.24 19.12 19.81
CA PHE A 180 41.29 20.55 20.09
C PHE A 180 41.23 20.89 21.60
N GLY A 181 41.19 19.84 22.46
CA GLY A 181 41.13 19.98 23.92
C GLY A 181 39.74 20.28 24.47
N ARG A 182 38.67 20.17 23.66
CA ARG A 182 37.28 20.40 24.07
C ARG A 182 36.71 19.14 24.72
N GLN A 183 35.96 19.31 25.80
CA GLN A 183 35.19 18.26 26.41
C GLN A 183 34.01 17.93 25.48
N ILE A 184 33.88 16.65 25.07
CA ILE A 184 32.75 16.15 24.27
C ILE A 184 32.12 14.98 25.02
N ASP A 185 30.86 15.13 25.40
CA ASP A 185 30.14 14.12 26.19
C ASP A 185 29.25 13.21 25.33
N LEU A 186 28.80 13.72 24.19
CA LEU A 186 27.90 13.02 23.30
C LEU A 186 28.31 13.15 21.83
N ALA A 187 28.07 12.08 21.05
CA ALA A 187 28.22 12.09 19.60
C ALA A 187 27.10 11.28 18.95
N ILE A 188 26.77 11.62 17.69
CA ILE A 188 25.89 10.83 16.82
C ILE A 188 26.74 10.11 15.77
N VAL A 189 26.47 8.85 15.57
CA VAL A 189 27.05 8.04 14.48
C VAL A 189 25.93 7.53 13.58
N PRO A 190 25.70 8.15 12.42
CA PRO A 190 24.74 7.64 11.45
C PRO A 190 25.23 6.33 10.82
N ALA A 191 24.41 5.30 10.82
CA ALA A 191 24.75 4.07 10.12
C ALA A 191 24.72 4.28 8.59
N PRO A 192 25.74 3.83 7.84
CA PRO A 192 25.83 4.06 6.41
C PRO A 192 24.69 3.33 5.67
N ARG A 193 24.02 4.06 4.78
CA ARG A 193 22.88 3.54 4.00
C ARG A 193 23.33 2.76 2.75
N SER A 194 24.58 2.94 2.34
CA SER A 194 25.21 2.27 1.22
C SER A 194 25.59 0.82 1.52
N LEU A 195 25.76 0.46 2.81
CA LEU A 195 26.10 -0.88 3.24
C LEU A 195 24.85 -1.72 3.57
N PRO A 196 24.91 -3.05 3.37
CA PRO A 196 23.81 -3.96 3.72
C PRO A 196 23.59 -3.97 5.24
N ARG A 197 22.31 -4.08 5.66
CA ARG A 197 21.94 -4.18 7.09
C ARG A 197 22.32 -5.49 7.72
N LEU A 198 22.29 -6.57 6.94
CA LEU A 198 22.73 -7.91 7.30
C LEU A 198 23.93 -8.27 6.43
N VAL A 199 25.00 -8.64 7.07
CA VAL A 199 26.26 -9.05 6.43
C VAL A 199 26.43 -10.55 6.65
N LYS A 200 26.57 -11.32 5.57
CA LYS A 200 26.84 -12.75 5.65
C LYS A 200 28.28 -12.99 6.09
N ILE A 201 28.46 -13.80 7.11
CA ILE A 201 29.79 -14.22 7.57
C ILE A 201 30.26 -15.36 6.66
N PRO A 202 31.51 -15.33 6.14
CA PRO A 202 32.05 -16.37 5.27
C PRO A 202 31.97 -17.77 5.90
N GLU A 203 31.70 -18.78 5.09
CA GLU A 203 31.49 -20.16 5.53
C GLU A 203 32.67 -20.77 6.29
N HIS A 204 33.93 -20.43 5.93
CA HIS A 204 35.11 -20.89 6.61
C HIS A 204 35.26 -20.34 8.04
N ILE A 205 34.54 -19.28 8.38
CA ILE A 205 34.49 -18.69 9.74
C ILE A 205 33.24 -19.20 10.47
N SER A 206 32.10 -19.29 9.79
CA SER A 206 30.85 -19.76 10.38
C SER A 206 30.84 -21.26 10.65
N GLY A 207 31.66 -22.04 9.93
CA GLY A 207 31.68 -23.50 10.04
C GLY A 207 30.60 -24.19 9.20
N GLY A 208 30.18 -23.58 8.09
CA GLY A 208 29.22 -24.13 7.13
C GLY A 208 27.76 -23.77 7.41
N ALA A 209 27.47 -23.01 8.49
CA ALA A 209 26.12 -22.52 8.77
C ALA A 209 25.89 -21.12 8.17
N GLU A 210 24.63 -20.78 7.90
CA GLU A 210 24.22 -19.45 7.40
C GLU A 210 24.25 -18.42 8.55
N HIS A 211 25.45 -17.87 8.83
CA HIS A 211 25.63 -16.85 9.86
C HIS A 211 25.53 -15.45 9.24
N TYR A 212 24.69 -14.63 9.83
CA TYR A 212 24.50 -13.22 9.45
C TYR A 212 24.74 -12.35 10.67
N ILE A 213 25.50 -11.26 10.50
CA ILE A 213 25.71 -10.25 11.53
C ILE A 213 25.02 -8.95 11.12
N LEU A 214 24.39 -8.29 12.08
CA LEU A 214 23.83 -6.96 11.86
C LEU A 214 24.96 -5.94 11.70
N LEU A 215 24.88 -5.07 10.69
CA LEU A 215 25.81 -3.93 10.54
C LEU A 215 25.89 -3.10 11.82
N SER A 216 24.76 -2.97 12.52
CA SER A 216 24.71 -2.28 13.82
C SER A 216 25.54 -2.97 14.91
N ALA A 217 25.65 -4.30 14.89
CA ALA A 217 26.50 -5.03 15.82
C ALA A 217 27.99 -4.83 15.52
N ILE A 218 28.36 -4.76 14.23
CA ILE A 218 29.72 -4.45 13.79
C ILE A 218 30.12 -3.04 14.24
N ILE A 219 29.26 -2.03 14.00
CA ILE A 219 29.51 -0.65 14.42
C ILE A 219 29.63 -0.56 15.95
N HIS A 220 28.72 -1.18 16.68
CA HIS A 220 28.73 -1.18 18.13
C HIS A 220 30.01 -1.80 18.69
N GLN A 221 30.49 -2.91 18.14
CA GLN A 221 31.71 -3.61 18.55
C GLN A 221 32.96 -2.72 18.42
N HIS A 222 32.98 -1.86 17.41
CA HIS A 222 34.12 -0.99 17.07
C HIS A 222 33.82 0.49 17.25
N ILE A 223 32.85 0.84 18.10
CA ILE A 223 32.43 2.23 18.28
C ILE A 223 33.58 3.11 18.82
N SER A 224 34.40 2.56 19.70
CA SER A 224 35.56 3.29 20.28
C SER A 224 36.64 3.61 19.25
N ASP A 225 36.78 2.79 18.19
CA ASP A 225 37.74 3.01 17.11
C ASP A 225 37.41 4.24 16.25
N LEU A 226 36.16 4.74 16.36
CA LEU A 226 35.71 5.96 15.69
C LEU A 226 36.08 7.24 16.45
N PHE A 227 36.55 7.14 17.71
CA PHE A 227 36.85 8.28 18.58
C PHE A 227 38.29 8.16 19.18
N PRO A 228 39.33 8.29 18.35
CA PRO A 228 40.72 8.17 18.82
C PRO A 228 41.03 9.13 19.97
N GLY A 229 41.58 8.61 21.07
CA GLY A 229 41.94 9.40 22.24
C GLY A 229 40.80 9.70 23.22
N MET A 230 39.58 9.25 22.92
CA MET A 230 38.41 9.32 23.78
C MET A 230 37.90 7.92 24.14
N LYS A 231 37.17 7.80 25.24
CA LYS A 231 36.58 6.55 25.67
C LYS A 231 35.05 6.57 25.44
N ALA A 232 34.55 5.67 24.63
CA ALA A 232 33.10 5.45 24.51
C ALA A 232 32.59 4.69 25.74
N THR A 233 31.67 5.28 26.50
CA THR A 233 31.07 4.72 27.72
C THR A 233 29.69 4.14 27.51
N GLY A 234 29.00 4.51 26.40
CA GLY A 234 27.72 3.98 26.00
C GLY A 234 27.50 4.14 24.50
N CYS A 235 26.70 3.23 23.93
CA CYS A 235 26.35 3.26 22.51
C CYS A 235 24.94 2.70 22.33
N HIS A 236 23.99 3.53 21.93
CA HIS A 236 22.58 3.17 21.86
C HIS A 236 22.01 3.47 20.48
N GLN A 237 21.37 2.48 19.88
CA GLN A 237 20.69 2.62 18.59
C GLN A 237 19.40 3.41 18.74
N PHE A 238 19.15 4.30 17.80
CA PHE A 238 17.86 4.99 17.67
C PHE A 238 17.51 5.30 16.23
N ARG A 239 16.24 5.54 15.97
CA ARG A 239 15.77 6.17 14.72
C ARG A 239 14.60 7.10 14.98
N VAL A 240 14.47 8.12 14.16
CA VAL A 240 13.33 9.05 14.15
C VAL A 240 12.49 8.82 12.89
N THR A 241 11.16 8.75 13.05
CA THR A 241 10.19 8.78 11.96
C THR A 241 9.66 10.21 11.85
N ARG A 242 9.59 10.74 10.63
CA ARG A 242 9.21 12.13 10.36
C ARG A 242 7.97 12.21 9.48
N ASN A 243 7.26 13.32 9.56
CA ASN A 243 6.21 13.65 8.61
C ASN A 243 6.79 13.63 7.18
N ALA A 244 6.19 12.83 6.31
CA ALA A 244 6.61 12.65 4.91
C ALA A 244 5.54 13.17 3.93
N ASP A 245 4.50 13.86 4.39
CA ASP A 245 3.49 14.44 3.51
C ASP A 245 4.05 15.69 2.83
N LEU A 246 3.91 15.77 1.50
CA LEU A 246 4.39 16.90 0.72
C LEU A 246 3.31 17.99 0.69
N THR A 247 3.73 19.22 0.98
CA THR A 247 2.88 20.41 0.96
C THR A 247 3.11 21.25 -0.30
N VAL A 248 3.03 20.61 -1.48
CA VAL A 248 3.12 21.35 -2.75
C VAL A 248 1.77 21.99 -3.05
N SER A 249 1.75 23.30 -3.25
CA SER A 249 0.55 24.03 -3.70
C SER A 249 0.04 23.46 -5.02
N GLU A 250 -1.28 23.48 -5.22
CA GLU A 250 -1.90 23.00 -6.45
C GLU A 250 -1.78 24.02 -7.60
N ASP A 251 -1.50 25.30 -7.27
CA ASP A 251 -1.44 26.41 -8.20
C ASP A 251 -0.02 26.73 -8.71
N VAL A 252 0.90 25.76 -8.72
CA VAL A 252 2.27 25.96 -9.21
C VAL A 252 2.32 25.84 -10.73
N GLU A 253 3.02 26.74 -11.39
CA GLU A 253 3.18 26.75 -12.86
C GLU A 253 3.90 25.49 -13.38
N ASP A 254 4.90 24.96 -12.64
CA ASP A 254 5.61 23.72 -12.95
C ASP A 254 5.57 22.74 -11.77
N LEU A 255 4.59 21.85 -11.78
CA LEU A 255 4.40 20.84 -10.73
C LEU A 255 5.58 19.86 -10.64
N ALA A 256 6.22 19.52 -11.76
CA ALA A 256 7.36 18.59 -11.76
C ALA A 256 8.59 19.20 -11.09
N ALA A 257 8.88 20.49 -11.38
CA ALA A 257 9.97 21.23 -10.75
C ALA A 257 9.71 21.46 -9.25
N ALA A 258 8.48 21.83 -8.88
CA ALA A 258 8.08 22.03 -7.49
C ALA A 258 8.19 20.75 -6.67
N LEU A 259 7.74 19.61 -7.21
CA LEU A 259 7.89 18.30 -6.56
C LEU A 259 9.35 17.93 -6.37
N LYS A 260 10.23 18.15 -7.35
CA LYS A 260 11.68 17.89 -7.20
C LYS A 260 12.29 18.69 -6.05
N GLY A 261 11.90 19.95 -5.89
CA GLY A 261 12.32 20.81 -4.77
C GLY A 261 11.88 20.26 -3.41
N GLU A 262 10.63 19.88 -3.29
CA GLU A 262 10.05 19.37 -2.04
C GLU A 262 10.45 17.94 -1.67
N LEU A 263 10.85 17.10 -2.63
CA LEU A 263 11.31 15.73 -2.36
C LEU A 263 12.53 15.68 -1.43
N SER A 264 13.40 16.68 -1.46
CA SER A 264 14.53 16.80 -0.54
C SER A 264 14.09 17.16 0.89
N SER A 265 13.08 18.04 1.04
CA SER A 265 12.56 18.49 2.32
C SER A 265 11.82 17.39 3.09
N ARG A 266 11.17 16.46 2.38
CA ARG A 266 10.51 15.27 2.97
C ARG A 266 11.43 14.46 3.90
N ARG A 267 12.74 14.44 3.62
CA ARG A 267 13.71 13.72 4.43
C ARG A 267 13.90 14.33 5.84
N PHE A 268 13.45 15.55 6.06
CA PHE A 268 13.70 16.36 7.24
C PHE A 268 12.43 17.00 7.83
N GLY A 269 11.25 16.44 7.55
CA GLY A 269 9.99 16.88 8.13
C GLY A 269 9.95 16.80 9.66
N GLN A 270 8.92 17.34 10.30
CA GLN A 270 8.72 17.27 11.75
C GLN A 270 8.77 15.81 12.23
N ALA A 271 9.43 15.57 13.37
CA ALA A 271 9.45 14.24 13.98
C ALA A 271 8.06 13.86 14.50
N VAL A 272 7.73 12.58 14.43
CA VAL A 272 6.43 12.03 14.87
C VAL A 272 6.57 10.77 15.71
N ARG A 273 7.73 10.10 15.68
CA ARG A 273 8.02 8.91 16.49
C ARG A 273 9.52 8.75 16.67
N LEU A 274 9.93 8.40 17.89
CA LEU A 274 11.29 8.03 18.24
C LEU A 274 11.34 6.58 18.69
N GLU A 275 12.21 5.77 18.10
CA GLU A 275 12.49 4.41 18.52
C GLU A 275 13.92 4.33 19.04
N VAL A 276 14.09 3.76 20.23
CA VAL A 276 15.39 3.54 20.86
C VAL A 276 15.56 2.06 21.23
N ALA A 277 16.81 1.58 21.25
CA ALA A 277 17.09 0.24 21.76
C ALA A 277 16.66 0.12 23.24
N LYS A 278 16.10 -1.03 23.64
CA LYS A 278 15.57 -1.28 24.99
C LYS A 278 16.54 -0.94 26.13
N LYS A 279 17.84 -1.12 25.90
CA LYS A 279 18.91 -0.83 26.87
C LYS A 279 19.38 0.65 26.86
N CYS A 280 18.71 1.53 26.11
CA CYS A 280 19.04 2.96 26.12
C CYS A 280 18.66 3.54 27.49
N PRO A 281 19.55 4.26 28.18
CA PRO A 281 19.23 4.93 29.43
C PRO A 281 18.13 5.96 29.23
N GLU A 282 17.27 6.12 30.25
CA GLU A 282 16.15 7.04 30.22
C GLU A 282 16.61 8.50 30.01
N GLU A 283 17.73 8.90 30.60
CA GLU A 283 18.32 10.23 30.41
C GLU A 283 18.67 10.50 28.94
N ILE A 284 19.25 9.52 28.26
CA ILE A 284 19.59 9.63 26.83
C ILE A 284 18.35 9.64 25.97
N ALA A 285 17.35 8.83 26.29
CA ALA A 285 16.09 8.82 25.58
C ALA A 285 15.32 10.14 25.72
N ASN A 286 15.28 10.71 26.94
CA ASN A 286 14.68 12.01 27.21
C ASN A 286 15.42 13.16 26.50
N TYR A 287 16.76 13.11 26.50
CA TYR A 287 17.55 14.05 25.70
C TYR A 287 17.17 14.02 24.22
N LEU A 288 17.02 12.81 23.63
CA LEU A 288 16.60 12.68 22.24
C LEU A 288 15.17 13.18 22.01
N LEU A 289 14.23 12.95 22.95
CA LEU A 289 12.87 13.49 22.87
C LEU A 289 12.89 15.03 22.80
N GLU A 290 13.67 15.68 23.66
CA GLU A 290 13.84 17.14 23.66
C GLU A 290 14.43 17.65 22.32
N GLN A 291 15.45 16.96 21.79
CA GLN A 291 16.08 17.36 20.51
C GLN A 291 15.13 17.20 19.31
N PHE A 292 14.14 16.32 19.38
CA PHE A 292 13.16 16.10 18.32
C PHE A 292 11.80 16.77 18.55
N ASP A 293 11.66 17.51 19.66
CA ASP A 293 10.37 18.14 20.06
C ASP A 293 9.23 17.11 20.14
N LEU A 294 9.46 16.03 20.88
CA LEU A 294 8.54 14.91 21.06
C LEU A 294 8.22 14.68 22.55
N ASP A 295 6.97 14.32 22.81
CA ASP A 295 6.52 13.88 24.14
C ASP A 295 6.82 12.38 24.37
N ALA A 296 6.74 11.95 25.63
CA ALA A 296 7.00 10.57 26.05
C ALA A 296 6.10 9.53 25.32
N GLU A 297 4.90 9.89 24.94
CA GLU A 297 3.98 9.00 24.18
C GLU A 297 4.48 8.65 22.76
N HIS A 298 5.45 9.40 22.24
CA HIS A 298 6.08 9.17 20.93
C HIS A 298 7.35 8.30 21.01
N LEU A 299 7.76 7.90 22.23
CA LEU A 299 8.96 7.10 22.48
C LEU A 299 8.64 5.60 22.52
N TYR A 300 9.38 4.82 21.73
CA TYR A 300 9.26 3.36 21.64
C TYR A 300 10.58 2.70 22.01
N TYR A 301 10.61 1.95 23.11
CA TYR A 301 11.73 1.07 23.45
C TYR A 301 11.56 -0.26 22.73
N VAL A 302 12.53 -0.65 21.90
CA VAL A 302 12.45 -1.87 21.09
C VAL A 302 13.48 -2.91 21.54
N ASP A 303 13.01 -4.14 21.74
CA ASP A 303 13.81 -5.26 22.24
C ASP A 303 14.45 -6.06 21.09
N GLY A 304 15.33 -5.42 20.34
CA GLY A 304 15.98 -6.04 19.18
C GLY A 304 16.54 -5.00 18.21
N PRO A 305 16.75 -5.38 16.96
CA PRO A 305 17.26 -4.45 15.95
C PRO A 305 16.30 -3.28 15.74
N VAL A 306 16.80 -2.06 15.92
CA VAL A 306 16.06 -0.85 15.54
C VAL A 306 15.91 -0.84 14.01
N ASN A 307 14.73 -0.42 13.49
CA ASN A 307 14.43 -0.36 12.05
C ASN A 307 14.26 -1.74 11.38
N LEU A 308 13.35 -2.56 11.88
CA LEU A 308 13.00 -3.87 11.29
C LEU A 308 12.48 -3.78 9.84
N ALA A 309 11.93 -2.64 9.41
CA ALA A 309 11.48 -2.44 8.03
C ALA A 309 12.58 -2.68 6.98
N ARG A 310 13.86 -2.61 7.37
CA ARG A 310 15.02 -2.89 6.54
C ARG A 310 15.73 -4.21 6.87
N PHE A 311 15.14 -5.03 7.71
CA PHE A 311 15.62 -6.36 8.07
C PHE A 311 15.28 -7.36 6.95
N ILE A 312 15.81 -7.11 5.74
CA ILE A 312 15.65 -8.00 4.60
C ILE A 312 17.01 -8.55 4.23
N SER A 313 17.09 -9.86 4.07
CA SER A 313 18.16 -10.50 3.35
C SER A 313 17.56 -11.49 2.35
N ASN A 314 18.23 -11.67 1.24
CA ASN A 314 17.92 -12.72 0.29
C ASN A 314 18.54 -14.03 0.82
N PHE A 315 17.83 -14.68 1.74
CA PHE A 315 18.18 -16.05 2.15
C PHE A 315 17.85 -16.98 0.99
N ASP A 316 18.81 -17.78 0.59
CA ASP A 316 18.62 -18.84 -0.39
C ASP A 316 18.16 -20.13 0.30
N LEU A 317 16.93 -20.08 0.82
CA LEU A 317 16.25 -21.17 1.52
C LEU A 317 14.83 -21.32 0.96
N PRO A 318 14.71 -21.89 -0.23
CA PRO A 318 13.42 -21.97 -0.94
C PRO A 318 12.39 -22.82 -0.20
N GLU A 319 12.81 -23.77 0.62
CA GLU A 319 11.95 -24.62 1.45
C GLU A 319 11.22 -23.85 2.56
N LEU A 320 11.74 -22.68 2.95
CA LEU A 320 11.15 -21.78 3.95
C LEU A 320 10.30 -20.67 3.34
N ARG A 321 10.03 -20.73 2.03
CA ARG A 321 9.21 -19.77 1.28
C ARG A 321 8.01 -20.46 0.64
N TYR A 322 7.02 -19.66 0.24
CA TYR A 322 5.98 -20.19 -0.63
C TYR A 322 6.60 -20.77 -1.91
N LYS A 323 6.11 -21.94 -2.31
CA LYS A 323 6.41 -22.47 -3.65
C LYS A 323 6.00 -21.41 -4.70
N PRO A 324 6.86 -21.14 -5.70
CA PRO A 324 6.49 -20.24 -6.78
C PRO A 324 5.19 -20.70 -7.45
N TYR A 325 4.26 -19.76 -7.60
CA TYR A 325 3.02 -20.02 -8.34
C TYR A 325 3.22 -19.69 -9.81
N GLN A 326 2.88 -20.65 -10.66
CA GLN A 326 2.94 -20.47 -12.11
C GLN A 326 1.60 -19.91 -12.60
N GLN A 327 1.59 -18.67 -12.99
CA GLN A 327 0.41 -18.00 -13.55
C GLN A 327 -0.01 -18.64 -14.88
N VAL A 328 -1.30 -18.71 -15.13
CA VAL A 328 -1.87 -19.28 -16.37
C VAL A 328 -2.36 -18.19 -17.32
N LEU A 329 -2.73 -18.59 -18.53
CA LEU A 329 -3.43 -17.71 -19.47
C LEU A 329 -4.92 -18.09 -19.50
N PRO A 330 -5.86 -17.15 -19.68
CA PRO A 330 -7.23 -17.48 -20.01
C PRO A 330 -7.33 -18.31 -21.30
N GLN A 331 -8.25 -19.26 -21.32
CA GLN A 331 -8.41 -20.25 -22.44
C GLN A 331 -8.48 -19.59 -23.82
N LEU A 332 -9.15 -18.44 -23.94
CA LEU A 332 -9.26 -17.68 -25.20
C LEU A 332 -7.92 -17.20 -25.75
N LEU A 333 -6.90 -17.13 -24.90
CA LEU A 333 -5.55 -16.66 -25.26
C LEU A 333 -4.57 -17.81 -25.57
N TYR A 334 -4.98 -19.07 -25.42
CA TYR A 334 -4.24 -20.23 -25.94
C TYR A 334 -4.34 -20.31 -27.47
N THR A 335 -3.91 -19.24 -28.15
CA THR A 335 -3.98 -19.13 -29.61
C THR A 335 -2.81 -18.32 -30.14
N LYS A 336 -2.39 -18.62 -31.38
CA LYS A 336 -1.41 -17.80 -32.11
C LYS A 336 -2.04 -16.58 -32.81
N LYS A 337 -3.36 -16.38 -32.68
CA LYS A 337 -4.05 -15.24 -33.32
C LYS A 337 -3.60 -13.92 -32.69
N PRO A 338 -3.56 -12.83 -33.46
CA PRO A 338 -3.40 -11.49 -32.94
C PRO A 338 -4.47 -11.16 -31.87
N ILE A 339 -4.09 -10.36 -30.87
CA ILE A 339 -4.98 -10.02 -29.76
C ILE A 339 -6.26 -9.32 -30.23
N PHE A 340 -6.17 -8.47 -31.27
CA PHE A 340 -7.32 -7.78 -31.82
C PHE A 340 -8.34 -8.74 -32.45
N ASP A 341 -7.87 -9.85 -33.05
CA ASP A 341 -8.79 -10.87 -33.60
C ASP A 341 -9.45 -11.71 -32.51
N VAL A 342 -8.75 -11.94 -31.41
CA VAL A 342 -9.36 -12.56 -30.20
C VAL A 342 -10.46 -11.67 -29.66
N LEU A 343 -10.22 -10.37 -29.52
CA LEU A 343 -11.16 -9.41 -28.98
C LEU A 343 -12.39 -9.17 -29.89
N LYS A 344 -12.26 -9.39 -31.20
CA LYS A 344 -13.42 -9.41 -32.10
C LYS A 344 -14.36 -10.59 -31.82
N ALA A 345 -13.83 -11.69 -31.32
CA ALA A 345 -14.62 -12.87 -30.98
C ALA A 345 -15.30 -12.77 -29.61
N GLY A 346 -14.78 -11.92 -28.72
CA GLY A 346 -15.37 -11.68 -27.39
C GLY A 346 -14.40 -11.03 -26.41
N ASP A 347 -14.95 -10.62 -25.28
CA ASP A 347 -14.22 -10.01 -24.19
C ASP A 347 -13.30 -11.02 -23.49
N VAL A 348 -12.17 -10.54 -22.99
CA VAL A 348 -11.23 -11.33 -22.19
C VAL A 348 -11.14 -10.71 -20.79
N LEU A 349 -11.45 -11.52 -19.77
CA LEU A 349 -11.26 -11.16 -18.38
C LEU A 349 -9.96 -11.79 -17.88
N LEU A 350 -9.16 -11.01 -17.18
CA LEU A 350 -7.95 -11.43 -16.48
C LEU A 350 -8.17 -11.30 -14.98
N HIS A 351 -7.77 -12.30 -14.21
CA HIS A 351 -7.82 -12.29 -12.75
C HIS A 351 -6.42 -12.48 -12.17
N HIS A 352 -5.71 -11.39 -11.96
CA HIS A 352 -4.39 -11.43 -11.30
C HIS A 352 -4.52 -11.74 -9.80
N PRO A 353 -3.54 -12.41 -9.17
CA PRO A 353 -2.28 -12.94 -9.72
C PRO A 353 -2.41 -14.34 -10.33
N PHE A 354 -3.62 -14.89 -10.42
CA PHE A 354 -3.88 -16.25 -10.94
C PHE A 354 -3.64 -16.30 -12.45
N ASP A 355 -4.16 -15.32 -13.18
CA ASP A 355 -3.84 -15.11 -14.58
C ASP A 355 -2.60 -14.24 -14.78
N SER A 356 -1.83 -14.57 -15.83
CA SER A 356 -0.64 -13.81 -16.22
C SER A 356 -0.98 -12.38 -16.67
N PHE A 357 -0.07 -11.45 -16.40
CA PHE A 357 -0.12 -10.09 -16.92
C PHE A 357 0.34 -9.98 -18.40
N ALA A 358 0.93 -11.05 -18.94
CA ALA A 358 1.43 -11.10 -20.31
C ALA A 358 0.41 -10.69 -21.39
N PRO A 359 -0.91 -10.95 -21.26
CA PRO A 359 -1.89 -10.48 -22.24
C PRO A 359 -1.98 -8.96 -22.36
N VAL A 360 -1.81 -8.21 -21.26
CA VAL A 360 -1.79 -6.75 -21.29
C VAL A 360 -0.56 -6.25 -22.02
N ILE A 361 0.59 -6.87 -21.78
CA ILE A 361 1.84 -6.58 -22.49
C ILE A 361 1.71 -6.94 -23.98
N LYS A 362 1.11 -8.09 -24.31
CA LYS A 362 0.84 -8.50 -25.69
C LYS A 362 -0.06 -7.50 -26.40
N PHE A 363 -1.12 -7.01 -25.73
CA PHE A 363 -2.03 -6.01 -26.27
C PHE A 363 -1.29 -4.71 -26.66
N LEU A 364 -0.42 -4.22 -25.80
CA LEU A 364 0.40 -3.03 -26.08
C LEU A 364 1.47 -3.29 -27.15
N ARG A 365 2.14 -4.44 -27.10
CA ARG A 365 3.18 -4.79 -28.08
C ARG A 365 2.62 -4.90 -29.49
N GLU A 366 1.51 -5.61 -29.65
CA GLU A 366 0.84 -5.69 -30.95
C GLU A 366 0.32 -4.31 -31.40
N ALA A 367 -0.19 -3.49 -30.47
CA ALA A 367 -0.61 -2.12 -30.79
C ALA A 367 0.58 -1.24 -31.25
N ALA A 368 1.75 -1.39 -30.63
CA ALA A 368 2.95 -0.62 -31.00
C ALA A 368 3.47 -0.98 -32.39
N GLN A 369 3.31 -2.25 -32.79
CA GLN A 369 3.88 -2.79 -34.04
C GLN A 369 2.90 -2.82 -35.22
N ASP A 370 1.59 -2.87 -34.98
CA ASP A 370 0.57 -2.94 -36.03
C ASP A 370 0.47 -1.63 -36.82
N PRO A 371 0.74 -1.61 -38.14
CA PRO A 371 0.67 -0.38 -38.96
C PRO A 371 -0.74 0.22 -39.03
N ASN A 372 -1.79 -0.55 -38.74
CA ASN A 372 -3.17 -0.08 -38.72
C ASN A 372 -3.55 0.62 -37.41
N VAL A 373 -2.75 0.52 -36.35
CA VAL A 373 -2.96 1.28 -35.12
C VAL A 373 -2.55 2.73 -35.32
N LEU A 374 -3.48 3.64 -35.07
CA LEU A 374 -3.32 5.08 -35.26
C LEU A 374 -2.92 5.77 -33.96
N ALA A 375 -3.53 5.36 -32.83
CA ALA A 375 -3.31 5.99 -31.55
C ALA A 375 -3.38 5.01 -30.39
N ILE A 376 -2.59 5.31 -29.33
CA ILE A 376 -2.63 4.62 -28.04
C ILE A 376 -2.74 5.69 -26.96
N LYS A 377 -3.72 5.54 -26.06
CA LYS A 377 -3.87 6.41 -24.88
C LYS A 377 -3.82 5.57 -23.62
N GLN A 378 -3.04 5.97 -22.62
CA GLN A 378 -2.89 5.20 -21.37
C GLN A 378 -2.74 6.10 -20.16
N THR A 379 -3.35 5.67 -19.04
CA THR A 379 -3.12 6.26 -17.72
C THR A 379 -1.97 5.53 -17.03
N LEU A 380 -1.05 6.26 -16.39
CA LEU A 380 0.11 5.72 -15.67
C LEU A 380 0.15 6.30 -14.26
N TYR A 381 0.19 5.42 -13.25
CA TYR A 381 0.19 5.80 -11.84
C TYR A 381 1.45 5.32 -11.09
N ARG A 382 1.87 4.07 -11.30
CA ARG A 382 3.06 3.43 -10.69
C ARG A 382 3.62 2.43 -11.68
N SER A 383 4.36 2.87 -12.67
CA SER A 383 4.85 1.98 -13.74
C SER A 383 6.35 1.70 -13.67
N GLY A 384 7.14 2.64 -13.13
CA GLY A 384 8.61 2.59 -13.18
C GLY A 384 9.16 2.91 -14.57
N ALA A 385 10.22 3.71 -14.65
CA ALA A 385 10.81 4.17 -15.91
C ALA A 385 11.31 3.04 -16.81
N ASN A 386 11.82 1.98 -16.22
CA ASN A 386 12.35 0.79 -16.94
C ASN A 386 11.29 -0.28 -17.21
N SER A 387 9.99 0.01 -17.00
CA SER A 387 8.95 -0.98 -17.26
C SER A 387 8.75 -1.23 -18.75
N GLU A 388 8.44 -2.48 -19.11
CA GLU A 388 8.14 -2.88 -20.49
C GLU A 388 6.99 -2.06 -21.10
N ILE A 389 6.01 -1.66 -20.29
CA ILE A 389 4.90 -0.80 -20.71
C ILE A 389 5.40 0.55 -21.21
N VAL A 390 6.28 1.21 -20.45
CA VAL A 390 6.85 2.51 -20.84
C VAL A 390 7.67 2.37 -22.12
N GLN A 391 8.45 1.30 -22.23
CA GLN A 391 9.24 1.03 -23.45
C GLN A 391 8.35 0.79 -24.68
N LEU A 392 7.26 0.04 -24.55
CA LEU A 392 6.30 -0.20 -25.63
C LEU A 392 5.57 1.08 -26.07
N LEU A 393 5.20 1.96 -25.14
CA LEU A 393 4.62 3.25 -25.47
C LEU A 393 5.61 4.16 -26.20
N ALA A 394 6.87 4.17 -25.75
CA ALA A 394 7.94 4.91 -26.42
C ALA A 394 8.24 4.34 -27.82
N GLU A 395 8.25 3.01 -27.98
CA GLU A 395 8.35 2.33 -29.30
C GLU A 395 7.20 2.75 -30.22
N ALA A 396 5.96 2.73 -29.72
CA ALA A 396 4.80 3.13 -30.50
C ALA A 396 4.91 4.58 -31.01
N ALA A 397 5.36 5.51 -30.14
CA ALA A 397 5.56 6.91 -30.53
C ALA A 397 6.65 7.05 -31.61
N ARG A 398 7.79 6.38 -31.44
CA ARG A 398 8.86 6.35 -32.47
C ARG A 398 8.40 5.73 -33.79
N ASN A 399 7.46 4.78 -33.75
CA ASN A 399 6.83 4.17 -34.94
C ASN A 399 5.75 5.08 -35.57
N GLY A 400 5.64 6.35 -35.15
CA GLY A 400 4.75 7.35 -35.74
C GLY A 400 3.28 7.24 -35.31
N LYS A 401 3.00 6.55 -34.21
CA LYS A 401 1.62 6.51 -33.64
C LYS A 401 1.39 7.67 -32.69
N GLU A 402 0.14 8.16 -32.64
CA GLU A 402 -0.27 9.19 -31.68
C GLU A 402 -0.37 8.54 -30.27
N VAL A 403 0.68 8.71 -29.47
CA VAL A 403 0.71 8.19 -28.09
C VAL A 403 0.39 9.31 -27.12
N THR A 404 -0.63 9.10 -26.25
CA THR A 404 -0.98 10.01 -25.16
C THR A 404 -0.83 9.27 -23.82
N ALA A 405 0.05 9.73 -22.97
CA ALA A 405 0.25 9.20 -21.63
C ALA A 405 -0.26 10.22 -20.58
N VAL A 406 -1.26 9.82 -19.79
CA VAL A 406 -1.72 10.60 -18.63
C VAL A 406 -1.01 10.09 -17.39
N ILE A 407 -0.08 10.88 -16.86
CA ILE A 407 0.82 10.48 -15.77
C ILE A 407 0.45 11.20 -14.48
N GLU A 408 0.26 10.45 -13.39
CA GLU A 408 0.03 11.01 -12.05
C GLU A 408 1.37 11.28 -11.35
N LEU A 409 1.82 12.53 -11.34
CA LEU A 409 3.08 12.91 -10.70
C LEU A 409 3.04 12.80 -9.17
N ARG A 410 1.88 13.00 -8.54
CA ARG A 410 1.71 12.95 -7.07
C ARG A 410 1.35 11.57 -6.55
N ALA A 411 1.81 10.51 -7.25
CA ALA A 411 1.74 9.13 -6.73
C ALA A 411 2.73 9.01 -5.57
N ARG A 412 2.22 8.96 -4.34
CA ARG A 412 3.01 9.03 -3.11
C ARG A 412 4.16 8.00 -3.10
N PHE A 413 5.38 8.46 -2.85
CA PHE A 413 6.65 7.73 -2.88
C PHE A 413 7.16 7.28 -4.27
N ASP A 414 6.40 7.56 -5.34
CA ASP A 414 6.78 7.26 -6.73
C ASP A 414 6.95 8.54 -7.57
N GLU A 415 6.95 9.71 -6.93
CA GLU A 415 6.98 11.01 -7.62
C GLU A 415 8.21 11.15 -8.52
N GLU A 416 9.40 10.82 -8.02
CA GLU A 416 10.66 10.88 -8.77
C GLU A 416 10.64 9.93 -9.97
N SER A 417 10.20 8.68 -9.77
CA SER A 417 10.06 7.67 -10.83
C SER A 417 9.04 8.10 -11.91
N ASN A 418 7.93 8.73 -11.53
CA ASN A 418 6.92 9.16 -12.48
C ASN A 418 7.38 10.38 -13.30
N ILE A 419 8.21 11.25 -12.74
CA ILE A 419 8.87 12.34 -13.49
C ILE A 419 9.82 11.74 -14.53
N GLU A 420 10.59 10.70 -14.18
CA GLU A 420 11.47 10.01 -15.10
C GLU A 420 10.69 9.33 -16.24
N VAL A 421 9.58 8.66 -15.94
CA VAL A 421 8.65 8.09 -16.94
C VAL A 421 8.17 9.16 -17.91
N ALA A 422 7.79 10.33 -17.42
CA ALA A 422 7.35 11.44 -18.26
C ALA A 422 8.43 11.89 -19.24
N ASN A 423 9.67 12.05 -18.77
CA ASN A 423 10.80 12.45 -19.61
C ASN A 423 11.07 11.41 -20.71
N VAL A 424 11.12 10.13 -20.38
CA VAL A 424 11.35 9.03 -21.35
C VAL A 424 10.28 9.03 -22.45
N LEU A 425 9.02 9.25 -22.11
CA LEU A 425 7.92 9.28 -23.09
C LEU A 425 7.94 10.55 -23.95
N GLN A 426 8.24 11.71 -23.36
CA GLN A 426 8.37 12.96 -24.11
C GLN A 426 9.53 12.91 -25.11
N GLU A 427 10.69 12.40 -24.71
CA GLU A 427 11.85 12.21 -25.60
C GLU A 427 11.54 11.26 -26.75
N ALA A 428 10.64 10.30 -26.56
CA ALA A 428 10.18 9.39 -27.61
C ALA A 428 9.16 10.02 -28.57
N GLY A 429 8.65 11.25 -28.26
CA GLY A 429 7.65 11.94 -29.06
C GLY A 429 6.21 11.71 -28.64
N ALA A 430 5.97 11.09 -27.46
CA ALA A 430 4.61 10.95 -26.92
C ALA A 430 4.11 12.24 -26.30
N VAL A 431 2.80 12.48 -26.38
CA VAL A 431 2.10 13.54 -25.64
C VAL A 431 1.92 13.13 -24.19
N VAL A 432 2.56 13.84 -23.27
CA VAL A 432 2.45 13.60 -21.84
C VAL A 432 1.54 14.65 -21.20
N VAL A 433 0.55 14.17 -20.44
CA VAL A 433 -0.39 15.00 -19.69
C VAL A 433 -0.27 14.65 -18.21
N TYR A 434 -0.12 15.68 -17.36
CA TYR A 434 0.08 15.50 -15.91
C TYR A 434 -1.22 15.49 -15.10
N GLY A 435 -2.30 15.03 -15.71
CA GLY A 435 -3.62 14.96 -15.09
C GLY A 435 -4.31 16.32 -15.00
N ILE A 436 -5.22 16.47 -14.07
CA ILE A 436 -6.04 17.68 -13.85
C ILE A 436 -5.69 18.26 -12.48
N VAL A 437 -5.48 19.58 -12.42
CA VAL A 437 -5.25 20.30 -11.16
C VAL A 437 -6.41 20.03 -10.18
N GLY A 438 -6.09 19.74 -8.92
CA GLY A 438 -7.08 19.41 -7.88
C GLY A 438 -7.53 17.96 -7.86
N TYR A 439 -7.23 17.16 -8.88
CA TYR A 439 -7.64 15.76 -8.97
C TYR A 439 -6.46 14.83 -9.25
N LYS A 440 -6.42 13.66 -8.59
CA LYS A 440 -5.40 12.64 -8.88
C LYS A 440 -5.96 11.61 -9.85
N THR A 441 -5.24 11.35 -10.95
CA THR A 441 -5.61 10.32 -11.92
C THR A 441 -5.31 8.94 -11.37
N HIS A 442 -6.36 8.18 -11.03
CA HIS A 442 -6.23 6.84 -10.46
C HIS A 442 -6.92 5.76 -11.30
N ALA A 443 -7.65 6.11 -12.34
CA ALA A 443 -8.23 5.19 -13.32
C ALA A 443 -7.13 4.39 -14.06
N LYS A 444 -7.41 3.11 -14.36
CA LYS A 444 -6.50 2.22 -15.08
C LYS A 444 -7.11 1.89 -16.43
N MET A 445 -6.69 2.58 -17.47
CA MET A 445 -7.26 2.51 -18.81
C MET A 445 -6.17 2.51 -19.87
N ILE A 446 -6.33 1.64 -20.87
CA ILE A 446 -5.63 1.70 -22.15
C ILE A 446 -6.67 1.79 -23.25
N LEU A 447 -6.53 2.71 -24.18
CA LEU A 447 -7.34 2.83 -25.38
C LEU A 447 -6.44 2.71 -26.60
N VAL A 448 -6.73 1.78 -27.48
CA VAL A 448 -6.10 1.61 -28.79
C VAL A 448 -7.10 1.96 -29.89
N VAL A 449 -6.72 2.84 -30.79
CA VAL A 449 -7.51 3.26 -31.97
C VAL A 449 -6.87 2.63 -33.20
N ARG A 450 -7.60 1.79 -33.90
CA ARG A 450 -7.14 0.99 -35.03
C ARG A 450 -8.01 1.20 -36.25
N ARG A 451 -7.40 1.31 -37.43
CA ARG A 451 -8.10 1.33 -38.71
C ARG A 451 -8.36 -0.12 -39.15
N GLU A 452 -9.60 -0.42 -39.45
CA GLU A 452 -10.02 -1.73 -39.96
C GLU A 452 -10.85 -1.52 -41.24
N GLN A 453 -10.26 -1.86 -42.37
CA GLN A 453 -10.79 -1.45 -43.68
C GLN A 453 -11.00 0.08 -43.70
N ASP A 454 -12.23 0.54 -43.95
CA ASP A 454 -12.57 1.97 -44.00
C ASP A 454 -13.13 2.53 -42.68
N LYS A 455 -13.08 1.75 -41.59
CA LYS A 455 -13.67 2.13 -40.29
C LYS A 455 -12.61 2.22 -39.18
N ILE A 456 -12.80 3.15 -38.28
CA ILE A 456 -12.04 3.24 -37.06
C ILE A 456 -12.71 2.38 -35.99
N LYS A 457 -11.92 1.45 -35.44
CA LYS A 457 -12.31 0.59 -34.30
C LYS A 457 -11.49 0.98 -33.09
N ARG A 458 -12.09 0.79 -31.91
CA ARG A 458 -11.44 1.02 -30.63
C ARG A 458 -11.40 -0.28 -29.83
N TYR A 459 -10.31 -0.46 -29.10
CA TYR A 459 -10.09 -1.58 -28.19
C TYR A 459 -9.63 -0.99 -26.87
N VAL A 460 -10.11 -1.51 -25.76
CA VAL A 460 -9.74 -0.98 -24.44
C VAL A 460 -9.32 -2.10 -23.50
N HIS A 461 -8.44 -1.76 -22.57
CA HIS A 461 -8.24 -2.47 -21.34
C HIS A 461 -8.67 -1.58 -20.18
N LEU A 462 -9.50 -2.13 -19.29
CA LEU A 462 -9.90 -1.49 -18.03
C LEU A 462 -9.47 -2.38 -16.88
N GLY A 463 -8.87 -1.80 -15.84
CA GLY A 463 -8.37 -2.57 -14.70
C GLY A 463 -8.75 -2.00 -13.34
N THR A 464 -8.82 -2.87 -12.34
CA THR A 464 -8.93 -2.47 -10.93
C THR A 464 -7.56 -2.12 -10.35
N GLY A 465 -6.48 -2.66 -10.92
CA GLY A 465 -5.10 -2.53 -10.46
C GLY A 465 -4.16 -1.80 -11.43
N ASN A 466 -3.02 -1.36 -10.89
CA ASN A 466 -2.02 -0.61 -11.65
C ASN A 466 -1.34 -1.46 -12.73
N TYR A 467 -0.84 -0.79 -13.77
CA TYR A 467 -0.05 -1.40 -14.85
C TYR A 467 1.39 -1.67 -14.38
N HIS A 468 1.57 -2.73 -13.59
CA HIS A 468 2.87 -3.08 -13.02
C HIS A 468 3.03 -4.61 -12.94
N ALA A 469 3.88 -5.19 -13.79
CA ALA A 469 4.01 -6.64 -13.95
C ALA A 469 4.42 -7.37 -12.65
N VAL A 470 5.21 -6.73 -11.77
CA VAL A 470 5.59 -7.33 -10.47
C VAL A 470 4.40 -7.33 -9.51
N ASN A 471 3.65 -6.22 -9.43
CA ASN A 471 2.48 -6.15 -8.57
C ASN A 471 1.38 -7.14 -9.02
N ALA A 472 1.22 -7.35 -10.31
CA ALA A 472 0.29 -8.33 -10.88
C ALA A 472 0.61 -9.80 -10.51
N LYS A 473 1.76 -10.08 -9.88
CA LYS A 473 2.11 -11.40 -9.34
C LYS A 473 1.73 -11.57 -7.86
N ILE A 474 1.39 -10.47 -7.17
CA ILE A 474 1.17 -10.47 -5.73
C ILE A 474 -0.12 -9.74 -5.28
N TYR A 475 -0.75 -8.95 -6.16
CA TYR A 475 -2.00 -8.25 -5.91
C TYR A 475 -3.15 -8.92 -6.64
N THR A 476 -4.30 -9.06 -5.98
CA THR A 476 -5.51 -9.52 -6.66
C THR A 476 -6.15 -8.35 -7.40
N ASP A 477 -6.37 -8.50 -8.71
CA ASP A 477 -7.01 -7.49 -9.55
C ASP A 477 -7.74 -8.13 -10.74
N PHE A 478 -8.81 -7.48 -11.21
CA PHE A 478 -9.44 -7.82 -12.48
C PHE A 478 -9.01 -6.85 -13.58
N GLY A 479 -8.84 -7.39 -14.80
CA GLY A 479 -8.62 -6.64 -16.02
C GLY A 479 -9.55 -7.11 -17.12
N LEU A 480 -10.25 -6.18 -17.77
CA LEU A 480 -11.16 -6.45 -18.88
C LEU A 480 -10.55 -5.91 -20.17
N LEU A 481 -10.31 -6.79 -21.14
CA LEU A 481 -10.00 -6.45 -22.53
C LEU A 481 -11.27 -6.58 -23.36
N THR A 482 -11.70 -5.52 -24.03
CA THR A 482 -12.95 -5.50 -24.82
C THR A 482 -12.86 -4.58 -26.03
N ASN A 483 -13.73 -4.83 -27.03
CA ASN A 483 -14.01 -3.93 -28.14
C ASN A 483 -15.48 -3.48 -28.16
N ASP A 484 -16.21 -3.63 -27.02
CA ASP A 484 -17.57 -3.11 -26.90
C ASP A 484 -17.62 -1.64 -27.27
N ALA A 485 -18.47 -1.28 -28.21
CA ALA A 485 -18.48 0.06 -28.82
C ALA A 485 -18.84 1.16 -27.80
N GLU A 486 -19.72 0.88 -26.83
CA GLU A 486 -20.18 1.86 -25.86
C GLU A 486 -19.15 2.04 -24.74
N ILE A 487 -18.54 0.94 -24.25
CA ILE A 487 -17.43 1.00 -23.29
C ILE A 487 -16.23 1.75 -23.91
N CYS A 488 -15.87 1.43 -25.15
CA CYS A 488 -14.77 2.09 -25.86
C CYS A 488 -15.04 3.59 -26.07
N GLU A 489 -16.29 3.96 -26.38
CA GLU A 489 -16.69 5.36 -26.53
C GLU A 489 -16.60 6.10 -25.20
N ASP A 490 -17.06 5.50 -24.11
CA ASP A 490 -17.01 6.09 -22.77
C ASP A 490 -15.55 6.32 -22.34
N VAL A 491 -14.67 5.33 -22.53
CA VAL A 491 -13.23 5.47 -22.25
C VAL A 491 -12.59 6.57 -23.09
N HIS A 492 -12.98 6.68 -24.38
CA HIS A 492 -12.50 7.76 -25.24
C HIS A 492 -12.92 9.13 -24.69
N LYS A 493 -14.16 9.30 -24.25
CA LYS A 493 -14.66 10.53 -23.65
C LYS A 493 -13.93 10.88 -22.35
N ILE A 494 -13.65 9.90 -21.48
CA ILE A 494 -12.87 10.13 -20.26
C ILE A 494 -11.46 10.61 -20.62
N PHE A 495 -10.80 10.04 -21.64
CA PHE A 495 -9.53 10.57 -22.10
C PHE A 495 -9.63 11.99 -22.65
N GLN A 496 -10.72 12.35 -23.33
CA GLN A 496 -10.95 13.74 -23.78
C GLN A 496 -11.10 14.71 -22.59
N GLU A 497 -11.79 14.31 -21.53
CA GLU A 497 -11.90 15.09 -20.29
C GLU A 497 -10.52 15.28 -19.62
N LEU A 498 -9.70 14.22 -19.58
CA LEU A 498 -8.37 14.27 -18.99
C LEU A 498 -7.37 15.14 -19.76
N THR A 499 -7.57 15.31 -21.06
CA THR A 499 -6.60 16.01 -21.93
C THR A 499 -7.09 17.35 -22.47
N GLY A 500 -8.40 17.59 -22.51
CA GLY A 500 -8.96 18.70 -23.27
C GLY A 500 -9.76 19.73 -22.48
N MET A 501 -9.91 19.61 -21.17
CA MET A 501 -10.69 20.51 -20.31
C MET A 501 -12.11 20.82 -20.84
N GLY A 502 -12.73 19.86 -21.52
CA GLY A 502 -14.10 19.96 -22.02
C GLY A 502 -15.15 19.85 -20.90
N LYS A 503 -16.42 20.06 -21.25
CA LYS A 503 -17.53 19.78 -20.33
C LYS A 503 -17.61 18.27 -20.05
N MET A 504 -18.05 17.92 -18.83
CA MET A 504 -18.34 16.53 -18.45
C MET A 504 -19.18 15.82 -19.52
N ALA A 505 -18.68 14.70 -20.02
CA ALA A 505 -19.36 13.90 -21.02
C ALA A 505 -20.41 12.99 -20.37
N LYS A 506 -21.56 12.83 -21.04
CA LYS A 506 -22.53 11.82 -20.66
C LYS A 506 -22.01 10.44 -21.09
N LEU A 507 -21.66 9.61 -20.12
CA LEU A 507 -21.27 8.21 -20.34
C LEU A 507 -22.51 7.33 -20.48
N LYS A 508 -22.37 6.20 -21.18
CA LYS A 508 -23.46 5.23 -21.41
C LYS A 508 -23.42 4.06 -20.46
N LYS A 509 -22.23 3.49 -20.22
CA LYS A 509 -22.03 2.26 -19.44
C LYS A 509 -21.13 2.45 -18.22
N LEU A 510 -20.10 3.28 -18.33
CA LEU A 510 -19.17 3.53 -17.25
C LEU A 510 -19.71 4.56 -16.26
N PHE A 511 -19.38 4.36 -14.98
CA PHE A 511 -19.46 5.43 -13.99
C PHE A 511 -18.04 5.92 -13.72
N HIS A 512 -17.88 7.22 -13.46
CA HIS A 512 -16.58 7.79 -13.18
C HIS A 512 -16.64 8.81 -12.04
N ALA A 513 -15.62 8.81 -11.22
CA ALA A 513 -15.41 9.84 -10.22
C ALA A 513 -14.57 10.99 -10.84
N PRO A 514 -14.81 12.23 -10.37
CA PRO A 514 -15.65 12.66 -9.26
C PRO A 514 -17.12 12.95 -9.64
N PHE A 515 -17.57 12.58 -10.83
CA PHE A 515 -18.84 13.06 -11.41
C PHE A 515 -20.05 12.18 -11.09
N THR A 516 -20.08 10.94 -11.62
CA THR A 516 -21.30 10.11 -11.58
C THR A 516 -21.21 8.91 -10.64
N LEU A 517 -20.01 8.46 -10.28
CA LEU A 517 -19.83 7.21 -9.55
C LEU A 517 -20.57 7.21 -8.19
N HIS A 518 -20.42 8.27 -7.39
CA HIS A 518 -21.03 8.34 -6.07
C HIS A 518 -22.55 8.31 -6.12
N SER A 519 -23.17 9.15 -6.98
CA SER A 519 -24.63 9.20 -7.15
C SER A 519 -25.20 7.88 -7.66
N GLN A 520 -24.51 7.23 -8.61
CA GLN A 520 -24.92 5.95 -9.14
C GLN A 520 -24.85 4.82 -8.11
N LEU A 521 -23.85 4.82 -7.23
CA LEU A 521 -23.79 3.86 -6.12
C LEU A 521 -24.96 4.05 -5.16
N LEU A 522 -25.33 5.29 -4.82
CA LEU A 522 -26.51 5.56 -3.99
C LEU A 522 -27.80 5.10 -4.65
N GLU A 523 -27.97 5.33 -5.95
CA GLU A 523 -29.12 4.86 -6.72
C GLU A 523 -29.24 3.33 -6.74
N LEU A 524 -28.11 2.61 -6.90
CA LEU A 524 -28.07 1.15 -6.87
C LEU A 524 -28.46 0.59 -5.50
N ILE A 525 -27.99 1.21 -4.40
CA ILE A 525 -28.38 0.84 -3.04
C ILE A 525 -29.87 1.12 -2.83
N GLU A 526 -30.35 2.28 -3.24
CA GLU A 526 -31.76 2.65 -3.13
C GLU A 526 -32.68 1.70 -3.92
N GLN A 527 -32.20 1.18 -5.05
CA GLN A 527 -32.96 0.17 -5.82
C GLN A 527 -33.09 -1.15 -5.04
N GLU A 528 -32.05 -1.59 -4.33
CA GLU A 528 -32.13 -2.78 -3.46
C GLU A 528 -33.06 -2.55 -2.27
N ILE A 529 -33.09 -1.32 -1.70
CA ILE A 529 -34.07 -0.95 -0.67
C ILE A 529 -35.49 -1.10 -1.21
N LYS A 530 -35.79 -0.53 -2.38
CA LYS A 530 -37.10 -0.64 -3.02
C LYS A 530 -37.49 -2.09 -3.30
N ASN A 531 -36.55 -2.90 -3.75
CA ASN A 531 -36.77 -4.33 -3.98
C ASN A 531 -37.16 -5.04 -2.66
N SER A 532 -36.41 -4.79 -1.57
CA SER A 532 -36.67 -5.38 -0.28
C SER A 532 -38.03 -4.97 0.30
N LEU A 533 -38.37 -3.68 0.25
CA LEU A 533 -39.68 -3.16 0.70
C LEU A 533 -40.84 -3.72 -0.13
N ALA A 534 -40.60 -4.07 -1.39
CA ALA A 534 -41.57 -4.77 -2.24
C ALA A 534 -41.61 -6.30 -2.02
N VAL A 535 -40.97 -6.80 -0.94
CA VAL A 535 -40.87 -8.23 -0.57
C VAL A 535 -40.20 -9.07 -1.65
N LYS A 536 -39.31 -8.45 -2.42
CA LYS A 536 -38.43 -9.11 -3.38
C LYS A 536 -37.08 -9.43 -2.76
N LYS A 537 -36.38 -10.40 -3.33
CA LYS A 537 -35.01 -10.70 -2.88
C LYS A 537 -34.09 -9.53 -3.18
N ALA A 538 -33.37 -9.07 -2.17
CA ALA A 538 -32.40 -7.99 -2.26
C ALA A 538 -31.08 -8.40 -1.59
N HIS A 539 -29.95 -8.15 -2.25
CA HIS A 539 -28.64 -8.54 -1.76
C HIS A 539 -27.54 -7.65 -2.36
N ILE A 540 -26.72 -7.08 -1.50
CA ILE A 540 -25.55 -6.27 -1.86
C ILE A 540 -24.29 -7.02 -1.42
N ILE A 541 -23.30 -7.14 -2.31
CA ILE A 541 -21.95 -7.63 -1.95
C ILE A 541 -20.95 -6.62 -2.47
N ILE A 542 -20.14 -6.05 -1.57
CA ILE A 542 -19.11 -5.05 -1.92
C ILE A 542 -17.74 -5.56 -1.48
N LYS A 543 -16.83 -5.68 -2.43
CA LYS A 543 -15.40 -5.90 -2.14
C LYS A 543 -14.62 -4.63 -2.46
N VAL A 544 -13.94 -4.08 -1.45
CA VAL A 544 -13.11 -2.87 -1.55
C VAL A 544 -11.93 -2.95 -0.58
N ASN A 545 -10.94 -2.09 -0.76
CA ASN A 545 -9.85 -2.02 0.22
C ASN A 545 -10.23 -1.21 1.45
N ALA A 546 -11.09 -0.19 1.29
CA ALA A 546 -11.53 0.66 2.40
C ALA A 546 -12.95 1.21 2.18
N LEU A 547 -13.68 1.35 3.29
CA LEU A 547 -15.00 1.95 3.39
C LEU A 547 -14.98 3.05 4.46
N THR A 548 -15.04 4.31 4.05
CA THR A 548 -15.01 5.47 4.97
C THR A 548 -15.98 6.58 4.59
N GLU A 549 -16.62 6.50 3.42
CA GLU A 549 -17.48 7.58 2.92
C GLU A 549 -18.83 7.57 3.66
N PRO A 550 -19.18 8.70 4.35
CA PRO A 550 -20.32 8.72 5.27
C PRO A 550 -21.69 8.48 4.64
N GLN A 551 -21.93 8.99 3.43
CA GLN A 551 -23.25 8.86 2.79
C GLN A 551 -23.50 7.43 2.33
N LEU A 552 -22.46 6.74 1.79
CA LEU A 552 -22.56 5.33 1.43
C LEU A 552 -22.76 4.44 2.66
N ILE A 553 -22.06 4.74 3.78
CA ILE A 553 -22.27 4.02 5.04
C ILE A 553 -23.70 4.21 5.53
N SER A 554 -24.21 5.45 5.52
CA SER A 554 -25.60 5.73 5.88
C SER A 554 -26.61 5.02 4.98
N ALA A 555 -26.36 4.98 3.67
CA ALA A 555 -27.20 4.27 2.73
C ALA A 555 -27.21 2.75 3.00
N LEU A 556 -26.05 2.15 3.35
CA LEU A 556 -25.97 0.74 3.73
C LEU A 556 -26.74 0.45 5.03
N TYR A 557 -26.71 1.35 6.01
CA TYR A 557 -27.52 1.22 7.24
C TYR A 557 -29.02 1.23 6.90
N LYS A 558 -29.46 2.19 6.09
CA LYS A 558 -30.85 2.24 5.62
C LYS A 558 -31.27 0.98 4.86
N ALA A 559 -30.38 0.45 4.04
CA ALA A 559 -30.62 -0.80 3.32
C ALA A 559 -30.74 -2.00 4.27
N SER A 560 -29.89 -2.08 5.30
CA SER A 560 -30.01 -3.11 6.35
C SER A 560 -31.32 -3.00 7.11
N GLN A 561 -31.72 -1.80 7.51
CA GLN A 561 -33.00 -1.55 8.20
C GLN A 561 -34.22 -1.91 7.32
N ALA A 562 -34.09 -1.78 6.00
CA ALA A 562 -35.10 -2.23 5.06
C ALA A 562 -35.09 -3.74 4.78
N GLY A 563 -34.21 -4.53 5.43
CA GLY A 563 -34.10 -5.98 5.28
C GLY A 563 -33.23 -6.46 4.14
N VAL A 564 -32.44 -5.59 3.51
CA VAL A 564 -31.46 -5.98 2.47
C VAL A 564 -30.31 -6.76 3.13
N LYS A 565 -30.00 -7.94 2.60
CA LYS A 565 -28.79 -8.67 3.00
C LYS A 565 -27.54 -7.97 2.44
N ILE A 566 -26.54 -7.73 3.28
CA ILE A 566 -25.32 -7.02 2.88
C ILE A 566 -24.08 -7.78 3.37
N ASP A 567 -23.22 -8.17 2.42
CA ASP A 567 -21.94 -8.79 2.69
C ASP A 567 -20.81 -7.86 2.19
N LEU A 568 -19.94 -7.40 3.11
CA LEU A 568 -18.83 -6.51 2.81
C LEU A 568 -17.50 -7.26 2.97
N ILE A 569 -16.65 -7.21 1.94
CA ILE A 569 -15.29 -7.79 1.95
C ILE A 569 -14.32 -6.61 1.92
N ILE A 570 -13.82 -6.21 3.09
CA ILE A 570 -13.01 -4.99 3.24
C ILE A 570 -11.64 -5.36 3.80
N ARG A 571 -10.60 -5.16 2.98
CA ARG A 571 -9.24 -5.54 3.36
C ARG A 571 -8.73 -4.76 4.57
N SER A 572 -8.86 -3.44 4.60
CA SER A 572 -8.18 -2.58 5.57
C SER A 572 -9.13 -1.76 6.43
N ILE A 573 -9.42 -0.53 6.05
CA ILE A 573 -10.21 0.42 6.84
C ILE A 573 -11.71 0.17 6.64
N CYS A 574 -12.43 -0.04 7.73
CA CYS A 574 -13.88 -0.03 7.75
C CYS A 574 -14.37 0.90 8.86
N CYS A 575 -15.09 1.95 8.49
CA CYS A 575 -15.71 2.88 9.45
C CYS A 575 -17.16 2.51 9.76
N LEU A 576 -17.71 1.45 9.16
CA LEU A 576 -19.06 0.95 9.40
C LEU A 576 -19.04 -0.07 10.54
N SER A 577 -19.98 0.04 11.50
CA SER A 577 -20.22 -0.93 12.58
C SER A 577 -21.26 -1.95 12.13
N PRO A 578 -20.91 -3.24 11.94
CA PRO A 578 -21.86 -4.27 11.53
C PRO A 578 -22.62 -4.86 12.70
N GLN A 579 -23.72 -5.56 12.43
CA GLN A 579 -24.47 -6.39 13.40
C GLN A 579 -25.00 -5.63 14.64
N VAL A 580 -25.18 -4.32 14.53
CA VAL A 580 -25.79 -3.50 15.59
C VAL A 580 -27.31 -3.62 15.50
N ALA A 581 -27.96 -3.99 16.62
CA ALA A 581 -29.39 -4.17 16.68
C ALA A 581 -30.17 -2.91 16.26
N GLY A 582 -31.17 -3.08 15.38
CA GLY A 582 -31.97 -1.98 14.83
C GLY A 582 -31.28 -1.09 13.83
N LEU A 583 -29.99 -1.32 13.51
CA LEU A 583 -29.22 -0.50 12.57
C LEU A 583 -28.60 -1.33 11.44
N SER A 584 -27.75 -2.29 11.78
CA SER A 584 -26.92 -3.02 10.83
C SER A 584 -26.99 -4.54 10.99
N GLU A 585 -28.09 -5.06 11.47
CA GLU A 585 -28.30 -6.50 11.75
C GLU A 585 -28.06 -7.38 10.53
N ASN A 586 -28.35 -6.85 9.33
CA ASN A 586 -28.21 -7.57 8.06
C ASN A 586 -26.86 -7.33 7.36
N ILE A 587 -25.92 -6.64 8.03
CA ILE A 587 -24.59 -6.36 7.48
C ILE A 587 -23.56 -7.27 8.12
N ARG A 588 -22.79 -7.98 7.30
CA ARG A 588 -21.60 -8.72 7.71
C ARG A 588 -20.38 -8.11 7.04
N VAL A 589 -19.29 -7.96 7.78
CA VAL A 589 -18.02 -7.41 7.28
C VAL A 589 -16.92 -8.42 7.53
N ARG A 590 -16.18 -8.77 6.47
CA ARG A 590 -15.00 -9.61 6.58
C ARG A 590 -13.79 -9.03 5.87
N SER A 591 -12.61 -9.45 6.30
CA SER A 591 -11.32 -9.09 5.72
C SER A 591 -10.53 -10.36 5.43
N ILE A 592 -9.83 -10.40 4.31
CA ILE A 592 -8.92 -11.49 3.98
C ILE A 592 -7.49 -10.95 4.02
N VAL A 593 -6.63 -11.63 4.78
CA VAL A 593 -5.18 -11.37 4.82
C VAL A 593 -4.47 -12.70 4.59
N GLY A 594 -3.70 -12.80 3.53
CA GLY A 594 -3.03 -14.03 3.13
C GLY A 594 -1.82 -13.79 2.24
N ARG A 595 -1.46 -14.80 1.45
CA ARG A 595 -0.31 -14.78 0.54
C ARG A 595 -0.32 -13.61 -0.42
N TYR A 596 -1.50 -13.31 -0.99
CA TYR A 596 -1.71 -12.23 -1.95
C TYR A 596 -2.40 -11.04 -1.30
N LEU A 597 -2.05 -9.83 -1.73
CA LEU A 597 -2.71 -8.62 -1.29
C LEU A 597 -4.06 -8.49 -1.99
N GLU A 598 -5.14 -8.51 -1.21
CA GLU A 598 -6.48 -8.25 -1.73
C GLU A 598 -6.60 -6.78 -2.16
N HIS A 599 -6.72 -6.57 -3.47
CA HIS A 599 -6.73 -5.22 -4.05
C HIS A 599 -7.92 -4.98 -4.97
N THR A 600 -8.59 -6.04 -5.40
CA THR A 600 -9.76 -6.01 -6.28
C THR A 600 -10.89 -5.18 -5.69
N ARG A 601 -11.59 -4.40 -6.53
CA ARG A 601 -12.86 -3.76 -6.18
C ARG A 601 -13.95 -4.30 -7.09
N VAL A 602 -14.97 -4.91 -6.46
CA VAL A 602 -16.13 -5.48 -7.14
C VAL A 602 -17.39 -5.07 -6.38
N TYR A 603 -18.38 -4.55 -7.12
CA TYR A 603 -19.67 -4.14 -6.59
C TYR A 603 -20.76 -4.99 -7.22
N TYR A 604 -21.55 -5.66 -6.37
CA TYR A 604 -22.62 -6.56 -6.76
C TYR A 604 -23.94 -6.11 -6.16
N PHE A 605 -24.96 -6.01 -6.99
CA PHE A 605 -26.34 -5.73 -6.62
C PHE A 605 -27.23 -6.79 -7.27
N TYR A 606 -28.08 -7.46 -6.46
CA TYR A 606 -28.91 -8.57 -6.94
C TYR A 606 -30.01 -8.10 -7.89
N ASN A 607 -30.59 -6.92 -7.65
CA ASN A 607 -31.53 -6.23 -8.50
C ASN A 607 -32.67 -7.15 -9.01
N ASP A 608 -33.36 -7.82 -8.08
CA ASP A 608 -34.48 -8.74 -8.37
C ASP A 608 -34.17 -9.81 -9.47
N GLY A 609 -32.92 -10.27 -9.51
CA GLY A 609 -32.44 -11.28 -10.49
C GLY A 609 -31.78 -10.71 -11.74
N ASP A 610 -31.98 -9.43 -12.08
CA ASP A 610 -31.19 -8.73 -13.11
C ASP A 610 -29.90 -8.19 -12.55
N THR A 611 -29.06 -9.10 -12.10
CA THR A 611 -27.86 -8.84 -11.35
C THR A 611 -26.93 -7.84 -12.03
N LYS A 612 -26.56 -6.78 -11.31
CA LYS A 612 -25.58 -5.79 -11.73
C LYS A 612 -24.24 -6.07 -11.06
N VAL A 613 -23.17 -6.17 -11.86
CA VAL A 613 -21.80 -6.40 -11.39
C VAL A 613 -20.87 -5.40 -12.05
N TYR A 614 -20.09 -4.73 -11.21
CA TYR A 614 -19.11 -3.74 -11.64
C TYR A 614 -17.74 -4.05 -11.06
N CYS A 615 -16.70 -3.83 -11.86
CA CYS A 615 -15.32 -3.73 -11.38
C CYS A 615 -14.91 -2.25 -11.37
N ALA A 616 -14.10 -1.85 -10.39
CA ALA A 616 -13.75 -0.44 -10.24
C ALA A 616 -12.29 -0.23 -9.82
N SER A 617 -11.76 0.95 -10.11
CA SER A 617 -10.50 1.42 -9.54
C SER A 617 -10.68 2.11 -8.18
N ALA A 618 -11.92 2.45 -7.81
CA ALA A 618 -12.28 3.22 -6.62
C ALA A 618 -12.51 2.34 -5.39
N ASP A 619 -11.99 2.80 -4.24
CA ASP A 619 -12.50 2.41 -2.93
C ASP A 619 -13.67 3.31 -2.53
N TRP A 620 -14.45 2.91 -1.53
CA TRP A 620 -15.56 3.71 -1.02
C TRP A 620 -15.06 4.71 0.05
N MET A 621 -14.22 5.63 -0.43
CA MET A 621 -13.61 6.70 0.37
C MET A 621 -13.86 8.05 -0.28
N GLU A 622 -14.03 9.09 0.53
CA GLU A 622 -14.22 10.48 0.05
C GLU A 622 -13.20 10.88 -1.01
N ARG A 623 -11.91 10.61 -0.75
CA ARG A 623 -10.84 10.95 -1.70
C ARG A 623 -10.98 10.24 -3.05
N ASN A 624 -11.48 9.00 -3.10
CA ASN A 624 -11.69 8.26 -4.34
C ASN A 624 -12.89 8.80 -5.10
N LEU A 625 -13.96 9.16 -4.38
CA LEU A 625 -15.23 9.54 -4.98
C LEU A 625 -15.30 11.03 -5.36
N PHE A 626 -14.50 11.90 -4.72
CA PHE A 626 -14.60 13.36 -4.90
C PHE A 626 -13.29 14.06 -5.30
N SER A 627 -12.11 13.44 -5.11
CA SER A 627 -10.81 14.06 -5.36
C SER A 627 -9.91 13.25 -6.29
N ARG A 628 -10.46 12.21 -6.93
CA ARG A 628 -9.74 11.38 -7.88
C ARG A 628 -10.54 11.14 -9.15
N ILE A 629 -9.81 10.91 -10.24
CA ILE A 629 -10.40 10.36 -11.46
C ILE A 629 -10.35 8.84 -11.33
N GLU A 630 -11.51 8.22 -11.22
CA GLU A 630 -11.69 6.77 -11.08
C GLU A 630 -12.65 6.25 -12.13
N THR A 631 -12.56 4.97 -12.47
CA THR A 631 -13.48 4.30 -13.37
C THR A 631 -14.15 3.11 -12.71
N CYS A 632 -15.42 2.94 -13.00
CA CYS A 632 -16.25 1.79 -12.63
C CYS A 632 -16.95 1.29 -13.88
N PHE A 633 -16.72 0.04 -14.23
CA PHE A 633 -17.18 -0.56 -15.49
C PHE A 633 -17.99 -1.82 -15.25
N PRO A 634 -19.11 -1.99 -16.00
CA PRO A 634 -19.98 -3.15 -15.85
C PRO A 634 -19.36 -4.40 -16.47
N ILE A 635 -19.65 -5.56 -15.90
CA ILE A 635 -19.38 -6.86 -16.49
C ILE A 635 -20.70 -7.42 -17.05
N GLU A 636 -20.94 -7.23 -18.34
CA GLU A 636 -22.23 -7.57 -18.96
C GLU A 636 -22.28 -8.99 -19.53
N ASN A 637 -21.15 -9.49 -20.06
CA ASN A 637 -21.07 -10.86 -20.55
C ASN A 637 -21.44 -11.86 -19.44
N LYS A 638 -22.45 -12.66 -19.64
CA LYS A 638 -23.02 -13.57 -18.63
C LYS A 638 -21.99 -14.55 -18.06
N LYS A 639 -21.07 -15.08 -18.90
CA LYS A 639 -20.02 -16.01 -18.47
C LYS A 639 -19.00 -15.30 -17.59
N LEU A 640 -18.50 -14.14 -18.04
CA LEU A 640 -17.54 -13.33 -17.30
C LEU A 640 -18.15 -12.77 -16.01
N LYS A 641 -19.42 -12.34 -16.05
CA LYS A 641 -20.17 -11.91 -14.86
C LYS A 641 -20.20 -13.00 -13.79
N LYS A 642 -20.55 -14.25 -14.20
CA LYS A 642 -20.54 -15.40 -13.30
C LYS A 642 -19.14 -15.63 -12.72
N GLN A 643 -18.11 -15.54 -13.54
CA GLN A 643 -16.72 -15.69 -13.11
C GLN A 643 -16.34 -14.63 -12.06
N VAL A 644 -16.64 -13.34 -12.28
CA VAL A 644 -16.35 -12.27 -11.30
C VAL A 644 -17.10 -12.51 -9.99
N ILE A 645 -18.37 -12.99 -10.04
CA ILE A 645 -19.14 -13.29 -8.84
C ILE A 645 -18.51 -14.45 -8.06
N GLU A 646 -18.15 -15.54 -8.72
CA GLU A 646 -17.57 -16.71 -8.05
C GLU A 646 -16.14 -16.42 -7.57
N ASP A 647 -15.25 -15.96 -8.46
CA ASP A 647 -13.83 -15.80 -8.18
C ASP A 647 -13.53 -14.54 -7.35
N GLY A 648 -14.31 -13.48 -7.54
CA GLY A 648 -14.10 -12.19 -6.89
C GLY A 648 -14.85 -12.00 -5.58
N LEU A 649 -15.96 -12.74 -5.36
CA LEU A 649 -16.84 -12.54 -4.20
C LEU A 649 -17.14 -13.84 -3.44
N ASN A 650 -17.81 -14.81 -4.07
CA ASN A 650 -18.31 -16.00 -3.37
C ASN A 650 -17.20 -16.83 -2.74
N ASN A 651 -16.05 -16.99 -3.41
CA ASN A 651 -14.91 -17.71 -2.85
C ASN A 651 -14.41 -17.06 -1.55
N TYR A 652 -14.38 -15.74 -1.49
CA TYR A 652 -13.98 -14.99 -0.29
C TYR A 652 -15.01 -15.06 0.83
N LEU A 653 -16.31 -15.16 0.49
CA LEU A 653 -17.38 -15.35 1.47
C LEU A 653 -17.38 -16.76 2.08
N LYS A 654 -16.77 -17.74 1.41
CA LYS A 654 -16.62 -19.12 1.90
C LYS A 654 -15.36 -19.32 2.74
N ASP A 655 -14.38 -18.40 2.67
CA ASP A 655 -13.12 -18.54 3.40
C ASP A 655 -13.36 -18.64 4.91
N ASN A 656 -12.88 -19.72 5.51
CA ASN A 656 -13.05 -19.99 6.94
C ASN A 656 -11.71 -20.12 7.69
N ARG A 657 -10.61 -19.62 7.08
CA ARG A 657 -9.27 -19.71 7.68
C ARG A 657 -8.48 -18.42 7.64
N GLN A 658 -8.44 -17.75 6.48
CA GLN A 658 -7.74 -16.47 6.30
C GLN A 658 -8.68 -15.27 6.50
N ALA A 659 -9.98 -15.51 6.58
CA ALA A 659 -10.98 -14.49 6.85
C ALA A 659 -10.95 -14.03 8.31
N TRP A 660 -11.22 -12.75 8.49
CA TRP A 660 -11.48 -12.09 9.77
C TRP A 660 -12.87 -11.46 9.70
N GLU A 661 -13.65 -11.54 10.75
CA GLU A 661 -14.97 -10.92 10.83
C GLU A 661 -14.96 -9.75 11.81
N LEU A 662 -15.47 -8.61 11.35
CA LEU A 662 -15.65 -7.41 12.19
C LEU A 662 -16.86 -7.59 13.08
N GLN A 663 -16.68 -7.36 14.36
CA GLN A 663 -17.74 -7.42 15.37
C GLN A 663 -18.38 -6.03 15.57
N ALA A 664 -19.55 -6.00 16.21
CA ALA A 664 -20.26 -4.76 16.49
C ALA A 664 -19.46 -3.76 17.36
N ASP A 665 -18.56 -4.25 18.19
CA ASP A 665 -17.67 -3.45 19.05
C ASP A 665 -16.40 -2.93 18.34
N GLY A 666 -16.25 -3.22 17.03
CA GLY A 666 -15.09 -2.81 16.25
C GLY A 666 -13.89 -3.77 16.31
N THR A 667 -13.99 -4.88 17.07
CA THR A 667 -12.93 -5.90 17.12
C THR A 667 -12.99 -6.84 15.91
N TRP A 668 -11.84 -7.41 15.54
CA TRP A 668 -11.74 -8.38 14.46
C TRP A 668 -11.43 -9.77 15.01
N VAL A 669 -12.24 -10.75 14.64
CA VAL A 669 -12.07 -12.15 15.05
C VAL A 669 -11.71 -13.00 13.82
N GLN A 670 -10.61 -13.77 13.92
CA GLN A 670 -10.21 -14.69 12.85
C GLN A 670 -11.20 -15.85 12.76
N CYS A 671 -11.60 -16.18 11.53
CA CYS A 671 -12.44 -17.34 11.27
C CYS A 671 -11.64 -18.63 11.40
N HIS A 672 -12.27 -19.64 11.96
CA HIS A 672 -11.76 -21.01 12.02
C HIS A 672 -12.84 -21.98 11.54
N PRO A 673 -12.48 -23.03 10.77
CA PRO A 673 -13.46 -24.02 10.36
C PRO A 673 -14.02 -24.74 11.59
N LYS A 674 -15.32 -24.99 11.62
CA LYS A 674 -15.94 -25.84 12.63
C LYS A 674 -15.48 -27.30 12.45
N PRO A 675 -15.60 -28.16 13.48
CA PRO A 675 -15.12 -29.53 13.40
C PRO A 675 -15.65 -30.35 12.21
N GLU A 676 -16.82 -29.98 11.66
CA GLU A 676 -17.46 -30.68 10.53
C GLU A 676 -17.32 -29.91 9.21
N GLU A 677 -16.68 -28.73 9.21
CA GLU A 677 -16.49 -27.92 8.01
C GLU A 677 -15.14 -28.24 7.37
N GLU A 678 -15.13 -28.38 6.04
CA GLU A 678 -13.87 -28.44 5.29
C GLU A 678 -13.13 -27.12 5.36
N LEU A 679 -11.81 -27.21 5.47
CA LEU A 679 -10.92 -26.05 5.39
C LEU A 679 -11.04 -25.40 4.00
N TYR A 680 -11.44 -24.14 3.96
CA TYR A 680 -11.56 -23.39 2.71
C TYR A 680 -10.73 -22.11 2.78
N ILE A 681 -9.69 -22.04 1.96
CA ILE A 681 -8.82 -20.89 1.79
C ILE A 681 -9.04 -20.33 0.38
N ALA A 682 -9.65 -19.16 0.27
CA ALA A 682 -10.05 -18.59 -1.02
C ALA A 682 -8.89 -18.43 -2.02
N GLN A 683 -7.76 -17.90 -1.57
CA GLN A 683 -6.57 -17.72 -2.43
C GLN A 683 -5.98 -19.04 -2.90
N GLN A 684 -5.95 -20.07 -2.04
CA GLN A 684 -5.47 -21.39 -2.41
C GLN A 684 -6.41 -22.08 -3.39
N HIS A 685 -7.72 -21.94 -3.18
CA HIS A 685 -8.73 -22.47 -4.10
C HIS A 685 -8.59 -21.85 -5.50
N LEU A 686 -8.42 -20.54 -5.59
CA LEU A 686 -8.21 -19.83 -6.86
C LEU A 686 -6.91 -20.24 -7.55
N MET A 687 -5.84 -20.48 -6.80
CA MET A 687 -4.58 -21.02 -7.35
C MET A 687 -4.79 -22.41 -7.96
N ASN A 688 -5.57 -23.27 -7.29
CA ASN A 688 -5.84 -24.64 -7.75
C ASN A 688 -6.80 -24.69 -8.95
N LEU A 689 -7.73 -23.73 -9.08
CA LEU A 689 -8.64 -23.64 -10.24
C LEU A 689 -7.92 -23.21 -11.52
N ALA A 690 -6.91 -22.37 -11.39
CA ALA A 690 -6.17 -21.85 -12.52
C ALA A 690 -5.03 -22.79 -12.97
N GLY A 691 -4.47 -23.61 -12.09
CA GLY A 691 -3.40 -24.60 -12.38
C GLY A 691 -3.92 -25.98 -12.58
#